data_a8cd0891707181e89175fc7e7c25c24d
#
_entry.id   a8cd0891707181e89175fc7e7c25c24d
#
_cell.length_a   1.000
_cell.length_b   1.000
_cell.length_c   1.000
_cell.angle_alpha   90.00
_cell.angle_beta   90.00
_cell.angle_gamma   90.00
#
_symmetry.space_group_name_H-M   'P 1'
#
loop_
_entity.id
_entity.type
_entity.pdbx_description
1 polymer ?
#
loop_
_entity_poly.entity_id
_entity_poly.type
_entity_poly.pdbx_seq_one_letter_code
_entity_poly.pdbx_strand_id
1 'polypeptide(L)'
;MPLIPGAEAYKRKQSEEPVKEPAVVLTGNGREFSAQKIVMGIAALMLAYFIYLIFGLYKTTVKDNDKYARAAANEQWTLMTYSANRGMIYDANMTPLASNTYDYTVVCSPSQVTSPTLSRAQIMQSVVSILGVKYEKIDSILPEDPSDRNDKRNQVAGCDVIKNVPSDKKDEFQKFLKDNKVKGFGFVAVPQRYYNYGSLAAQVIGYARNDGVSLNGLYGLEAYYDSILSGRDGYRYSETDSITGGVLPYADATEEKAANGRNIVTNIDVNIQRIVEEACKEAYDKYRPMDGCTAIVMNPYTGAVLAMCSLPDYDLNNPYAAPYGMDEYDFNLMDKDKQVEYIMANAWRNRCVSDTYEPGSTFKSLTTCMAFEENLTNENEVFDDAPIKLSEQHTISCWMQKTNHFNHGQETLKKGFENSCNPVFSQLSFRIGIKKYYKYVRMLGFYDQTGIDLPAEGKGIFHKNPSRVDMAVLSYGESSTVTPIQLITSYCAIINGGNLMVPHIVKYITDENNNIVDQIEPEVVRTVFSENTCKRVRTLMEGVVSDGTGSAGKVAGFNVAGKTSTSTVDVGENKGMHVLSFSCYAPANDPQIAVLFVLNKPEDKEVGSSAAASAAARIVEGTLTYLGVERVFTEEEFDQLTKEYYVMKVEGMAASKAASTIAVNGLSTIYGTVDMTPETKIARTYPSYTQRLYKTGIVIMYPEDITEDQMLTSRVPNMVGMNAVECIEACRKVNLNCKIKGDVTGICVSQNQNAGSTVLSGEVITVTLDANGASTIGINRKTPTLVPKKKTEDTGVG
;
A
#
# COMPACT_ATOMS: atom_id res chain seq x y z
N MET A 1 35.84 1.20 51.02
CA MET A 1 36.30 0.74 52.32
C MET A 1 35.66 -0.59 52.66
N PRO A 2 36.37 -1.60 53.20
CA PRO A 2 37.67 -1.61 53.85
C PRO A 2 38.67 -2.52 53.14
N LEU A 3 39.88 -2.20 53.09
CA LEU A 3 41.17 -2.59 53.69
C LEU A 3 41.34 -4.07 54.03
N ILE A 4 42.33 -4.64 53.39
CA ILE A 4 43.00 -5.91 53.75
C ILE A 4 44.42 -5.61 54.20
N PRO A 5 44.88 -6.15 55.28
CA PRO A 5 46.28 -6.01 55.72
C PRO A 5 47.03 -7.35 55.53
N GLY A 6 48.34 -7.23 55.52
CA GLY A 6 49.32 -8.20 56.01
C GLY A 6 50.41 -8.66 55.11
N ALA A 7 51.45 -7.87 55.05
CA ALA A 7 52.78 -8.39 54.68
C ALA A 7 53.54 -8.83 55.90
N GLU A 8 54.11 -10.00 55.91
CA GLU A 8 55.27 -10.27 56.80
C GLU A 8 56.31 -11.17 56.15
N ALA A 9 57.49 -10.67 56.38
CA ALA A 9 58.80 -11.11 55.92
C ALA A 9 59.23 -12.45 56.50
N TYR A 10 59.98 -13.20 55.76
CA TYR A 10 60.89 -14.23 56.32
C TYR A 10 62.32 -13.95 55.91
N LYS A 11 63.07 -13.37 56.85
CA LYS A 11 64.55 -13.39 56.87
C LYS A 11 65.01 -14.76 57.33
N ARG A 12 65.97 -15.39 56.68
CA ARG A 12 66.86 -16.38 57.30
C ARG A 12 68.29 -16.19 56.88
N LYS A 13 69.15 -16.23 57.89
CA LYS A 13 70.53 -15.97 58.10
C LYS A 13 71.40 -16.82 57.25
N GLN A 14 72.53 -16.16 56.98
CA GLN A 14 73.85 -16.72 56.58
C GLN A 14 74.42 -17.65 57.62
N SER A 15 75.09 -18.67 57.20
CA SER A 15 76.23 -19.25 57.91
C SER A 15 77.31 -19.62 56.89
N GLU A 16 78.48 -18.98 57.11
CA GLU A 16 79.70 -19.23 56.43
C GLU A 16 80.32 -20.50 56.95
N GLU A 17 80.93 -21.27 56.10
CA GLU A 17 82.25 -21.95 56.37
C GLU A 17 82.99 -22.28 55.07
N PRO A 18 84.31 -22.24 55.09
CA PRO A 18 85.11 -22.22 53.87
C PRO A 18 85.67 -23.61 53.51
N VAL A 19 85.66 -23.98 52.28
CA VAL A 19 86.33 -25.20 51.81
C VAL A 19 87.50 -24.76 50.95
N LYS A 20 88.69 -25.29 51.39
CA LYS A 20 90.01 -25.04 50.77
C LYS A 20 90.07 -25.59 49.33
N GLU A 21 90.78 -24.76 48.53
CA GLU A 21 91.28 -25.17 47.23
C GLU A 21 92.43 -26.27 47.31
N PRO A 22 92.47 -27.13 46.29
CA PRO A 22 93.74 -27.78 45.94
C PRO A 22 94.36 -27.02 44.76
N ALA A 23 95.61 -26.59 44.99
CA ALA A 23 96.44 -26.03 43.98
C ALA A 23 96.81 -27.07 42.92
N VAL A 24 96.52 -26.86 41.68
CA VAL A 24 97.06 -27.59 40.55
C VAL A 24 98.02 -26.70 39.83
N VAL A 25 99.24 -27.09 39.97
CA VAL A 25 100.42 -26.55 39.24
C VAL A 25 100.28 -27.03 37.79
N LEU A 26 100.10 -26.13 36.86
CA LEU A 26 100.22 -26.45 35.42
C LEU A 26 101.45 -25.73 34.87
N THR A 27 102.42 -26.54 34.61
CA THR A 27 103.60 -26.23 33.74
C THR A 27 103.21 -26.65 32.33
N GLY A 28 103.22 -25.69 31.36
CA GLY A 28 103.02 -26.12 29.98
C GLY A 28 102.82 -24.98 28.99
N ASN A 29 103.82 -24.74 28.29
CA ASN A 29 104.07 -23.82 27.20
C ASN A 29 102.99 -23.64 26.15
N GLY A 30 102.70 -22.37 25.77
CA GLY A 30 102.46 -21.97 24.37
C GLY A 30 101.11 -22.18 23.72
N ARG A 31 100.12 -22.93 24.37
CA ARG A 31 98.78 -23.10 23.78
C ARG A 31 97.72 -22.34 24.47
N GLU A 32 97.89 -21.84 25.63
CA GLU A 32 96.95 -21.05 26.40
C GLU A 32 96.45 -19.73 25.74
N PHE A 33 97.43 -19.08 25.04
CA PHE A 33 97.19 -17.79 24.37
C PHE A 33 96.17 -17.92 23.18
N SER A 34 96.07 -19.07 22.57
CA SER A 34 95.13 -19.30 21.45
C SER A 34 93.74 -19.68 21.97
N ALA A 35 93.61 -20.46 23.07
CA ALA A 35 92.36 -20.86 23.71
C ALA A 35 91.64 -19.63 24.33
N GLN A 36 92.39 -18.77 25.01
CA GLN A 36 91.92 -17.48 25.54
C GLN A 36 91.35 -16.57 24.44
N LYS A 37 92.08 -16.48 23.31
CA LYS A 37 91.59 -15.71 22.19
C LYS A 37 90.31 -16.30 21.57
N ILE A 38 90.20 -17.60 21.50
CA ILE A 38 88.96 -18.30 21.03
C ILE A 38 87.76 -18.09 22.01
N VAL A 39 88.04 -18.22 23.32
CA VAL A 39 87.09 -17.98 24.36
C VAL A 39 86.63 -16.51 24.37
N MET A 40 87.57 -15.59 24.26
CA MET A 40 87.23 -14.17 24.10
C MET A 40 86.43 -13.87 22.83
N GLY A 41 86.78 -14.54 21.71
CA GLY A 41 86.05 -14.42 20.45
C GLY A 41 84.64 -14.93 20.57
N ILE A 42 84.44 -16.08 21.20
CA ILE A 42 83.12 -16.66 21.49
C ILE A 42 82.31 -15.75 22.45
N ALA A 43 82.98 -15.25 23.51
CA ALA A 43 82.30 -14.31 24.45
C ALA A 43 81.92 -12.99 23.75
N ALA A 44 82.77 -12.46 22.84
CA ALA A 44 82.46 -11.28 22.06
C ALA A 44 81.28 -11.53 21.09
N LEU A 45 81.25 -12.72 20.45
CA LEU A 45 80.08 -13.11 19.60
C LEU A 45 78.83 -13.29 20.41
N MET A 46 78.89 -13.91 21.57
CA MET A 46 77.69 -14.02 22.47
C MET A 46 77.27 -12.62 22.97
N LEU A 47 78.18 -11.73 23.30
CA LEU A 47 77.88 -10.36 23.68
C LEU A 47 77.19 -9.60 22.53
N ALA A 48 77.80 -9.72 21.33
CA ALA A 48 77.18 -9.11 20.13
C ALA A 48 75.82 -9.67 19.82
N TYR A 49 75.65 -10.98 19.96
CA TYR A 49 74.30 -11.63 19.84
C TYR A 49 73.34 -11.17 20.94
N PHE A 50 73.80 -11.03 22.15
CA PHE A 50 73.02 -10.52 23.26
C PHE A 50 72.61 -9.03 23.04
N ILE A 51 73.53 -8.22 22.56
CA ILE A 51 73.23 -6.84 22.15
C ILE A 51 72.21 -6.80 20.99
N TYR A 52 72.32 -7.73 20.03
CA TYR A 52 71.38 -7.89 18.94
C TYR A 52 70.00 -8.28 19.47
N LEU A 53 69.93 -9.21 20.42
CA LEU A 53 68.68 -9.58 21.06
C LEU A 53 68.04 -8.44 21.89
N ILE A 54 68.86 -7.68 22.64
CA ILE A 54 68.40 -6.52 23.38
C ILE A 54 67.90 -5.42 22.42
N PHE A 55 68.56 -5.21 21.30
CA PHE A 55 68.12 -4.25 20.30
C PHE A 55 66.84 -4.72 19.60
N GLY A 56 66.72 -6.02 19.32
CA GLY A 56 65.50 -6.65 18.84
C GLY A 56 64.36 -6.46 19.85
N LEU A 57 64.62 -6.74 21.11
CA LEU A 57 63.65 -6.57 22.18
C LEU A 57 63.26 -5.07 22.34
N TYR A 58 64.24 -4.17 22.37
CA TYR A 58 64.01 -2.73 22.40
C TYR A 58 63.15 -2.27 21.23
N LYS A 59 63.46 -2.74 20.01
CA LYS A 59 62.67 -2.44 18.83
C LYS A 59 61.23 -2.87 18.97
N THR A 60 60.99 -4.09 19.39
CA THR A 60 59.62 -4.65 19.51
C THR A 60 58.88 -4.09 20.71
N THR A 61 59.55 -3.88 21.89
CA THR A 61 58.86 -3.45 23.11
C THR A 61 58.78 -1.95 23.32
N VAL A 62 59.67 -1.15 22.67
CA VAL A 62 59.68 0.30 22.87
C VAL A 62 59.36 1.02 21.56
N LYS A 63 60.09 0.72 20.46
CA LYS A 63 59.96 1.48 19.21
C LYS A 63 58.74 1.11 18.42
N ASP A 64 58.43 -0.16 18.33
CA ASP A 64 57.28 -0.69 17.58
C ASP A 64 56.12 -1.12 18.51
N ASN A 65 56.18 -0.77 19.82
CA ASN A 65 55.20 -1.14 20.82
C ASN A 65 53.77 -0.73 20.39
N ASP A 66 53.57 0.52 19.98
CA ASP A 66 52.27 1.01 19.56
C ASP A 66 51.72 0.27 18.35
N LYS A 67 52.59 -0.18 17.43
CA LYS A 67 52.22 -0.97 16.28
C LYS A 67 51.77 -2.37 16.68
N TYR A 68 52.52 -3.04 17.54
CA TYR A 68 52.16 -4.38 18.00
C TYR A 68 51.04 -4.37 19.00
N ALA A 69 50.94 -3.35 19.85
CA ALA A 69 49.82 -3.17 20.76
C ALA A 69 48.51 -2.91 19.99
N ARG A 70 48.54 -2.08 18.95
CA ARG A 70 47.37 -1.87 18.06
C ARG A 70 47.01 -3.12 17.27
N ALA A 71 47.99 -3.86 16.76
CA ALA A 71 47.74 -5.11 16.07
C ALA A 71 47.14 -6.15 17.01
N ALA A 72 47.67 -6.30 18.21
CA ALA A 72 47.10 -7.17 19.24
C ALA A 72 45.70 -6.75 19.67
N ALA A 73 45.48 -5.44 19.89
CA ALA A 73 44.16 -4.93 20.21
C ALA A 73 43.15 -5.20 19.08
N ASN A 74 43.56 -5.03 17.82
CA ASN A 74 42.68 -5.32 16.68
C ASN A 74 42.38 -6.83 16.51
N GLU A 75 43.24 -7.71 16.97
CA GLU A 75 43.02 -9.16 16.95
C GLU A 75 42.26 -9.65 18.18
N GLN A 76 42.32 -8.92 19.29
CA GLN A 76 41.71 -9.31 20.57
C GLN A 76 40.30 -8.70 20.77
N TRP A 77 39.97 -7.61 20.07
CA TRP A 77 38.72 -6.92 20.22
C TRP A 77 37.77 -7.22 19.03
N THR A 78 36.63 -7.78 19.35
CA THR A 78 35.58 -8.05 18.34
C THR A 78 34.39 -7.15 18.61
N LEU A 79 33.92 -6.48 17.55
CA LEU A 79 32.68 -5.74 17.54
C LEU A 79 31.58 -6.69 17.05
N MET A 80 30.66 -7.02 17.93
CA MET A 80 29.42 -7.72 17.58
C MET A 80 28.29 -6.69 17.48
N THR A 81 27.63 -6.59 16.33
CA THR A 81 26.46 -5.77 16.13
C THR A 81 25.19 -6.60 16.31
N TYR A 82 24.21 -6.05 16.99
CA TYR A 82 22.89 -6.60 17.17
C TYR A 82 21.91 -5.73 16.40
N SER A 83 21.37 -6.21 15.29
CA SER A 83 20.45 -5.43 14.49
C SER A 83 19.18 -5.11 15.26
N ALA A 84 18.74 -3.86 15.20
CA ALA A 84 17.44 -3.44 15.69
C ALA A 84 16.33 -4.07 14.81
N ASN A 85 15.22 -4.41 15.43
CA ASN A 85 14.03 -4.76 14.68
C ASN A 85 13.40 -3.50 14.07
N ARG A 86 13.06 -3.57 12.79
CA ARG A 86 12.32 -2.50 12.13
C ARG A 86 10.91 -2.41 12.70
N GLY A 87 10.39 -1.21 12.95
CA GLY A 87 9.04 -0.99 13.43
C GLY A 87 8.01 -1.57 12.45
N MET A 88 6.88 -2.00 12.96
CA MET A 88 5.77 -2.52 12.16
C MET A 88 4.92 -1.39 11.57
N ILE A 89 4.24 -1.66 10.47
CA ILE A 89 3.23 -0.76 9.90
C ILE A 89 1.87 -1.45 10.04
N TYR A 90 0.92 -0.74 10.65
CA TYR A 90 -0.44 -1.22 10.90
C TYR A 90 -1.46 -0.39 10.12
N ASP A 91 -2.60 -1.00 9.83
CA ASP A 91 -3.79 -0.29 9.37
C ASP A 91 -4.48 0.48 10.52
N ALA A 92 -5.57 1.18 10.22
CA ALA A 92 -6.35 1.94 11.18
C ALA A 92 -6.91 1.12 12.35
N ASN A 93 -7.05 -0.20 12.18
CA ASN A 93 -7.61 -1.18 13.12
C ASN A 93 -6.53 -2.07 13.76
N MET A 94 -5.26 -1.68 13.70
CA MET A 94 -4.13 -2.44 14.22
C MET A 94 -3.88 -3.78 13.50
N THR A 95 -4.34 -3.92 12.25
CA THR A 95 -4.00 -5.05 11.40
C THR A 95 -2.61 -4.86 10.82
N PRO A 96 -1.67 -5.80 10.95
CA PRO A 96 -0.31 -5.60 10.45
C PRO A 96 -0.28 -5.61 8.91
N LEU A 97 0.19 -4.51 8.33
CA LEU A 97 0.42 -4.35 6.88
C LEU A 97 1.84 -4.80 6.52
N ALA A 98 2.83 -4.37 7.32
CA ALA A 98 4.22 -4.75 7.18
C ALA A 98 4.78 -5.26 8.50
N SER A 99 5.40 -6.43 8.47
CA SER A 99 5.98 -7.13 9.61
C SER A 99 7.42 -7.56 9.33
N ASN A 100 8.10 -8.06 10.35
CA ASN A 100 9.45 -8.55 10.22
C ASN A 100 9.46 -10.07 10.18
N THR A 101 10.31 -10.61 9.34
CA THR A 101 10.65 -12.02 9.26
C THR A 101 12.17 -12.17 9.18
N TYR A 102 12.66 -13.39 9.16
CA TYR A 102 14.08 -13.67 9.05
C TYR A 102 14.32 -14.72 7.97
N ASP A 103 15.23 -14.39 7.05
CA ASP A 103 15.95 -15.38 6.29
C ASP A 103 17.26 -15.73 7.02
N TYR A 104 17.89 -16.80 6.61
CA TYR A 104 19.12 -17.24 7.25
C TYR A 104 20.23 -17.40 6.23
N THR A 105 21.43 -16.93 6.61
CA THR A 105 22.64 -17.33 5.94
C THR A 105 23.17 -18.56 6.65
N VAL A 106 23.28 -19.67 5.93
CA VAL A 106 23.94 -20.87 6.44
C VAL A 106 25.44 -20.69 6.28
N VAL A 107 26.13 -20.73 7.40
CA VAL A 107 27.61 -20.62 7.46
C VAL A 107 28.23 -21.94 7.90
N CYS A 108 29.47 -22.18 7.55
CA CYS A 108 30.21 -23.31 8.09
C CYS A 108 31.66 -22.95 8.40
N SER A 109 32.23 -23.65 9.39
CA SER A 109 33.66 -23.72 9.64
C SER A 109 34.18 -25.02 9.02
N PRO A 110 34.82 -25.01 7.85
CA PRO A 110 35.09 -26.19 7.06
C PRO A 110 35.83 -27.29 7.81
N SER A 111 36.83 -26.92 8.62
CA SER A 111 37.61 -27.85 9.45
C SER A 111 36.82 -28.47 10.62
N GLN A 112 35.65 -27.92 10.97
CA GLN A 112 34.84 -28.40 12.06
C GLN A 112 33.65 -29.24 11.58
N VAL A 113 33.42 -29.34 10.26
CA VAL A 113 32.30 -30.13 9.72
C VAL A 113 32.60 -31.60 9.84
N THR A 114 32.00 -32.21 10.87
CA THR A 114 32.17 -33.59 11.21
C THR A 114 30.85 -34.22 11.67
N SER A 115 30.70 -35.52 11.46
CA SER A 115 29.59 -36.34 12.02
C SER A 115 30.11 -37.70 12.47
N PRO A 116 29.60 -38.25 13.58
CA PRO A 116 29.89 -39.61 13.98
C PRO A 116 29.14 -40.68 13.16
N THR A 117 28.11 -40.28 12.41
CA THR A 117 27.17 -41.20 11.73
C THR A 117 27.20 -41.06 10.20
N LEU A 118 27.65 -39.95 9.65
CA LEU A 118 27.62 -39.66 8.22
C LEU A 118 29.02 -39.42 7.65
N SER A 119 29.24 -39.91 6.43
CA SER A 119 30.41 -39.55 5.63
C SER A 119 30.29 -38.13 5.04
N ARG A 120 31.45 -37.55 4.64
CA ARG A 120 31.48 -36.26 3.94
C ARG A 120 30.50 -36.20 2.76
N ALA A 121 30.50 -37.22 1.91
CA ALA A 121 29.63 -37.29 0.74
C ALA A 121 28.13 -37.26 1.10
N GLN A 122 27.74 -37.95 2.17
CA GLN A 122 26.36 -37.95 2.67
C GLN A 122 25.96 -36.58 3.25
N ILE A 123 26.86 -35.92 3.98
CA ILE A 123 26.61 -34.54 4.46
C ILE A 123 26.42 -33.61 3.27
N MET A 124 27.30 -33.65 2.28
CA MET A 124 27.19 -32.80 1.08
C MET A 124 25.90 -33.05 0.31
N GLN A 125 25.50 -34.30 0.11
CA GLN A 125 24.27 -34.65 -0.58
C GLN A 125 23.03 -34.12 0.17
N SER A 126 23.06 -34.14 1.49
CA SER A 126 21.97 -33.61 2.32
C SER A 126 21.93 -32.07 2.24
N VAL A 127 23.06 -31.38 2.25
CA VAL A 127 23.15 -29.92 2.03
C VAL A 127 22.55 -29.57 0.67
N VAL A 128 22.91 -30.32 -0.38
CA VAL A 128 22.38 -30.13 -1.73
C VAL A 128 20.86 -30.34 -1.77
N SER A 129 20.36 -31.41 -1.16
CA SER A 129 18.94 -31.75 -1.23
C SER A 129 18.05 -30.83 -0.40
N ILE A 130 18.48 -30.40 0.79
CA ILE A 130 17.69 -29.57 1.71
C ILE A 130 17.79 -28.11 1.33
N LEU A 131 19.01 -27.62 1.08
CA LEU A 131 19.27 -26.19 0.87
C LEU A 131 19.33 -25.78 -0.60
N GLY A 132 19.32 -26.72 -1.54
CA GLY A 132 19.38 -26.42 -2.98
C GLY A 132 20.74 -25.88 -3.43
N VAL A 133 21.80 -26.09 -2.67
CA VAL A 133 23.17 -25.64 -3.02
C VAL A 133 23.71 -26.53 -4.14
N LYS A 134 24.44 -25.95 -5.12
CA LYS A 134 25.12 -26.73 -6.14
C LYS A 134 26.21 -27.60 -5.52
N TYR A 135 26.32 -28.85 -5.98
CA TYR A 135 27.27 -29.83 -5.43
C TYR A 135 28.71 -29.30 -5.50
N GLU A 136 29.08 -28.67 -6.62
CA GLU A 136 30.43 -28.14 -6.85
C GLU A 136 30.79 -27.06 -5.83
N LYS A 137 29.78 -26.25 -5.41
CA LYS A 137 30.00 -25.19 -4.41
C LYS A 137 30.30 -25.78 -3.04
N ILE A 138 29.50 -26.75 -2.58
CA ILE A 138 29.73 -27.36 -1.26
C ILE A 138 31.01 -28.20 -1.25
N ASP A 139 31.36 -28.83 -2.39
CA ASP A 139 32.62 -29.58 -2.56
C ASP A 139 33.85 -28.67 -2.48
N SER A 140 33.74 -27.45 -3.03
CA SER A 140 34.83 -26.45 -2.92
C SER A 140 35.01 -25.89 -1.51
N ILE A 141 34.02 -26.03 -0.64
CA ILE A 141 34.02 -25.51 0.74
C ILE A 141 34.55 -26.55 1.71
N LEU A 142 34.03 -27.78 1.65
CA LEU A 142 34.34 -28.82 2.61
C LEU A 142 35.65 -29.57 2.24
N PRO A 143 36.59 -29.72 3.16
CA PRO A 143 37.85 -30.48 2.91
C PRO A 143 37.56 -32.00 2.82
N GLU A 144 38.43 -32.72 2.17
CA GLU A 144 38.36 -34.20 2.16
C GLU A 144 38.71 -34.80 3.54
N ASP A 145 39.76 -34.24 4.17
CA ASP A 145 40.13 -34.58 5.55
C ASP A 145 40.14 -33.27 6.40
N PRO A 146 39.22 -33.14 7.36
CA PRO A 146 39.18 -31.98 8.26
C PRO A 146 40.43 -31.81 9.12
N SER A 147 41.24 -32.84 9.27
CA SER A 147 42.49 -32.82 10.05
C SER A 147 43.73 -32.42 9.26
N ASP A 148 43.68 -32.41 7.93
CA ASP A 148 44.82 -32.00 7.06
C ASP A 148 45.07 -30.51 7.11
N ARG A 149 46.10 -30.10 7.82
CA ARG A 149 46.50 -28.67 7.95
C ARG A 149 47.03 -28.05 6.65
N ASN A 150 47.36 -28.86 5.64
CA ASN A 150 47.83 -28.36 4.35
C ASN A 150 46.68 -28.04 3.39
N ASP A 151 45.50 -28.55 3.62
CA ASP A 151 44.33 -28.17 2.84
C ASP A 151 43.92 -26.74 3.20
N LYS A 152 43.96 -25.86 2.20
CA LYS A 152 43.61 -24.43 2.35
C LYS A 152 42.18 -24.23 2.87
N ARG A 153 41.24 -25.15 2.59
CA ARG A 153 39.86 -25.14 3.08
C ARG A 153 39.82 -25.23 4.60
N ASN A 154 40.72 -25.97 5.23
CA ASN A 154 40.83 -26.10 6.68
C ASN A 154 41.43 -24.83 7.36
N GLN A 155 42.04 -23.92 6.61
CA GLN A 155 42.57 -22.65 7.12
C GLN A 155 41.50 -21.53 7.13
N VAL A 156 40.32 -21.78 6.56
CA VAL A 156 39.19 -20.84 6.55
C VAL A 156 38.41 -20.99 7.86
N ALA A 157 38.37 -19.91 8.67
CA ALA A 157 37.71 -19.92 9.96
C ALA A 157 36.17 -20.08 9.82
N GLY A 158 35.59 -19.49 8.76
CA GLY A 158 34.20 -19.60 8.42
C GLY A 158 33.88 -19.06 7.04
N CYS A 159 32.84 -19.59 6.39
CA CYS A 159 32.38 -19.14 5.09
C CYS A 159 30.88 -19.33 4.91
N ASP A 160 30.29 -18.54 4.01
CA ASP A 160 28.87 -18.62 3.64
C ASP A 160 28.64 -19.81 2.70
N VAL A 161 27.78 -20.74 3.13
CA VAL A 161 27.34 -21.86 2.30
C VAL A 161 26.24 -21.40 1.34
N ILE A 162 25.20 -20.76 1.87
CA ILE A 162 24.09 -20.18 1.10
C ILE A 162 23.44 -19.04 1.90
N LYS A 163 23.01 -18.00 1.18
CA LYS A 163 22.25 -16.87 1.74
C LYS A 163 20.77 -17.00 1.44
N ASN A 164 19.96 -16.23 2.16
CA ASN A 164 18.50 -16.11 1.97
C ASN A 164 17.77 -17.45 2.06
N VAL A 165 18.11 -18.25 3.07
CA VAL A 165 17.43 -19.52 3.36
C VAL A 165 16.18 -19.23 4.19
N PRO A 166 14.98 -19.57 3.70
CA PRO A 166 13.74 -19.39 4.45
C PRO A 166 13.73 -20.21 5.76
N SER A 167 12.91 -19.76 6.72
CA SER A 167 12.86 -20.35 8.06
C SER A 167 12.52 -21.84 8.04
N ASP A 168 11.60 -22.27 7.17
CA ASP A 168 11.21 -23.68 7.01
C ASP A 168 12.39 -24.57 6.58
N LYS A 169 13.16 -24.11 5.60
CA LYS A 169 14.36 -24.81 5.12
C LYS A 169 15.47 -24.81 6.15
N LYS A 170 15.66 -23.70 6.86
CA LYS A 170 16.59 -23.62 7.99
C LYS A 170 16.20 -24.62 9.09
N ASP A 171 14.92 -24.72 9.44
CA ASP A 171 14.44 -25.63 10.48
C ASP A 171 14.60 -27.10 10.04
N GLU A 172 14.32 -27.42 8.78
CA GLU A 172 14.58 -28.74 8.19
C GLU A 172 16.06 -29.12 8.27
N PHE A 173 16.94 -28.18 7.88
CA PHE A 173 18.38 -28.40 7.94
C PHE A 173 18.90 -28.49 9.37
N GLN A 174 18.43 -27.64 10.26
CA GLN A 174 18.79 -27.70 11.69
C GLN A 174 18.38 -29.01 12.33
N LYS A 175 17.22 -29.56 11.97
CA LYS A 175 16.77 -30.89 12.41
C LYS A 175 17.70 -31.97 11.88
N PHE A 176 18.06 -31.94 10.59
CA PHE A 176 19.02 -32.84 10.00
C PHE A 176 20.37 -32.82 10.74
N LEU A 177 20.92 -31.63 11.02
CA LEU A 177 22.18 -31.46 11.75
C LEU A 177 22.11 -32.12 13.16
N LYS A 178 21.00 -31.88 13.86
CA LYS A 178 20.78 -32.43 15.22
C LYS A 178 20.63 -33.93 15.22
N ASP A 179 19.81 -34.47 14.33
CA ASP A 179 19.50 -35.92 14.26
C ASP A 179 20.75 -36.73 13.91
N ASN A 180 21.62 -36.18 13.06
CA ASN A 180 22.85 -36.85 12.62
C ASN A 180 24.12 -36.36 13.36
N LYS A 181 23.97 -35.53 14.41
CA LYS A 181 25.07 -34.99 15.21
C LYS A 181 26.16 -34.31 14.34
N VAL A 182 25.76 -33.67 13.24
CA VAL A 182 26.67 -32.89 12.36
C VAL A 182 27.05 -31.60 13.06
N LYS A 183 28.34 -31.35 13.15
CA LYS A 183 28.91 -30.10 13.71
C LYS A 183 29.47 -29.22 12.60
N GLY A 184 29.85 -27.98 12.93
CA GLY A 184 30.57 -27.07 12.04
C GLY A 184 29.68 -26.22 11.14
N PHE A 185 28.35 -26.37 11.19
CA PHE A 185 27.39 -25.45 10.56
C PHE A 185 26.76 -24.52 11.57
N GLY A 186 26.47 -23.28 11.13
CA GLY A 186 25.79 -22.26 11.90
C GLY A 186 24.76 -21.52 11.05
N PHE A 187 23.96 -20.70 11.70
CA PHE A 187 22.91 -19.89 11.06
C PHE A 187 23.08 -18.45 11.52
N VAL A 188 23.15 -17.54 10.56
CA VAL A 188 23.11 -16.10 10.81
C VAL A 188 21.74 -15.59 10.33
N ALA A 189 20.95 -15.08 11.27
CA ALA A 189 19.65 -14.49 10.94
C ALA A 189 19.86 -13.19 10.19
N VAL A 190 19.16 -13.04 9.08
CA VAL A 190 19.15 -11.84 8.24
C VAL A 190 17.74 -11.25 8.27
N PRO A 191 17.55 -10.09 8.88
CA PRO A 191 16.22 -9.48 8.93
C PRO A 191 15.66 -9.26 7.54
N GLN A 192 14.39 -9.61 7.35
CA GLN A 192 13.62 -9.39 6.12
C GLN A 192 12.32 -8.69 6.45
N ARG A 193 11.82 -7.93 5.48
CA ARG A 193 10.52 -7.31 5.56
C ARG A 193 9.48 -8.19 4.88
N TYR A 194 8.34 -8.34 5.52
CA TYR A 194 7.22 -9.11 4.99
C TYR A 194 5.95 -8.28 4.98
N TYR A 195 5.25 -8.27 3.84
CA TYR A 195 4.04 -7.52 3.60
C TYR A 195 2.86 -8.48 3.53
N ASN A 196 2.00 -8.41 4.55
CA ASN A 196 0.98 -9.43 4.82
C ASN A 196 -0.10 -9.55 3.73
N TYR A 197 -0.26 -8.52 2.90
CA TYR A 197 -1.30 -8.44 1.87
C TYR A 197 -0.76 -8.28 0.44
N GLY A 198 0.52 -8.59 0.21
CA GLY A 198 1.11 -8.56 -1.13
C GLY A 198 1.07 -7.18 -1.78
N SER A 199 0.19 -6.96 -2.74
CA SER A 199 0.10 -5.69 -3.49
C SER A 199 -0.80 -4.63 -2.85
N LEU A 200 -1.49 -4.94 -1.74
CA LEU A 200 -2.43 -3.99 -1.12
C LEU A 200 -1.72 -2.70 -0.71
N ALA A 201 -2.22 -1.55 -1.15
CA ALA A 201 -1.67 -0.22 -0.90
C ALA A 201 -0.16 -0.11 -1.23
N ALA A 202 0.30 -0.81 -2.27
CA ALA A 202 1.73 -1.00 -2.54
C ALA A 202 2.52 0.30 -2.61
N GLN A 203 2.03 1.30 -3.34
CA GLN A 203 2.73 2.58 -3.47
C GLN A 203 2.65 3.45 -2.21
N VAL A 204 1.66 3.19 -1.33
CA VAL A 204 1.52 3.89 -0.04
C VAL A 204 2.47 3.28 0.99
N ILE A 205 2.42 1.96 1.18
CA ILE A 205 3.29 1.27 2.13
C ILE A 205 4.74 1.38 1.66
N GLY A 206 4.97 1.14 0.36
CA GLY A 206 6.32 1.03 -0.19
C GLY A 206 7.04 -0.23 0.29
N TYR A 207 8.31 -0.36 -0.03
CA TYR A 207 9.07 -1.51 0.40
C TYR A 207 10.44 -1.14 0.95
N ALA A 208 10.92 -1.95 1.89
CA ALA A 208 12.27 -1.90 2.43
C ALA A 208 13.10 -3.06 1.89
N ARG A 209 14.38 -2.81 1.64
CA ARG A 209 15.34 -3.80 1.16
C ARG A 209 16.53 -3.91 2.11
N ASN A 210 16.96 -5.14 2.33
CA ASN A 210 18.19 -5.41 3.06
C ASN A 210 19.38 -5.25 2.11
N ASP A 211 20.31 -4.35 2.44
CA ASP A 211 21.56 -4.12 1.69
C ASP A 211 22.70 -5.04 2.16
N GLY A 212 22.43 -5.94 3.10
CA GLY A 212 23.40 -6.82 3.74
C GLY A 212 23.90 -6.31 5.09
N VAL A 213 23.51 -5.09 5.49
CA VAL A 213 23.83 -4.46 6.77
C VAL A 213 22.55 -4.09 7.52
N SER A 214 21.62 -3.41 6.86
CA SER A 214 20.36 -2.93 7.45
C SER A 214 19.20 -3.01 6.47
N LEU A 215 17.98 -2.94 7.01
CA LEU A 215 16.75 -2.79 6.24
C LEU A 215 16.50 -1.30 5.99
N ASN A 216 16.62 -0.87 4.73
CA ASN A 216 16.42 0.52 4.32
C ASN A 216 15.11 0.66 3.52
N GLY A 217 14.26 1.62 3.89
CA GLY A 217 13.06 1.96 3.16
C GLY A 217 13.38 2.66 1.84
N LEU A 218 12.78 2.20 0.74
CA LEU A 218 13.08 2.74 -0.60
C LEU A 218 11.91 3.54 -1.18
N TYR A 219 10.67 3.18 -0.87
CA TYR A 219 9.46 3.83 -1.37
C TYR A 219 8.40 3.95 -0.29
N GLY A 220 7.36 4.75 -0.52
CA GLY A 220 6.19 4.88 0.35
C GLY A 220 6.50 5.29 1.78
N LEU A 221 5.68 4.83 2.73
CA LEU A 221 5.88 5.06 4.16
C LEU A 221 7.18 4.46 4.68
N GLU A 222 7.60 3.33 4.11
CA GLU A 222 8.88 2.70 4.46
C GLU A 222 10.06 3.68 4.26
N ALA A 223 10.03 4.48 3.19
CA ALA A 223 11.06 5.48 2.93
C ALA A 223 10.85 6.78 3.71
N TYR A 224 9.60 7.26 3.77
CA TYR A 224 9.31 8.54 4.43
C TYR A 224 9.60 8.51 5.93
N TYR A 225 9.25 7.41 6.58
CA TYR A 225 9.45 7.19 8.01
C TYR A 225 10.65 6.26 8.32
N ASP A 226 11.60 6.12 7.39
CA ASP A 226 12.73 5.19 7.56
C ASP A 226 13.49 5.42 8.86
N SER A 227 13.76 6.68 9.23
CA SER A 227 14.46 7.03 10.47
C SER A 227 13.71 6.64 11.75
N ILE A 228 12.38 6.52 11.69
CA ILE A 228 11.52 6.11 12.81
C ILE A 228 11.41 4.59 12.84
N LEU A 229 11.24 3.98 11.66
CA LEU A 229 11.06 2.53 11.52
C LEU A 229 12.36 1.74 11.76
N SER A 230 13.52 2.25 11.34
CA SER A 230 14.77 1.46 11.36
C SER A 230 15.31 1.19 12.76
N GLY A 231 15.01 2.04 13.75
CA GLY A 231 15.60 1.91 15.07
C GLY A 231 17.08 2.25 15.09
N ARG A 232 17.78 1.73 16.08
CA ARG A 232 19.24 1.89 16.21
C ARG A 232 19.85 0.57 16.66
N ASP A 233 20.81 0.08 15.86
CA ASP A 233 21.54 -1.14 16.17
C ASP A 233 22.30 -1.02 17.48
N GLY A 234 22.32 -2.10 18.21
CA GLY A 234 23.17 -2.28 19.37
C GLY A 234 24.52 -2.83 18.99
N TYR A 235 25.48 -2.64 19.87
CA TYR A 235 26.79 -3.24 19.69
C TYR A 235 27.35 -3.72 21.01
N ARG A 236 28.17 -4.76 20.91
CA ARG A 236 28.98 -5.25 21.99
C ARG A 236 30.42 -5.26 21.54
N TYR A 237 31.24 -4.47 22.19
CA TYR A 237 32.67 -4.42 21.99
C TYR A 237 33.33 -5.17 23.15
N SER A 238 33.91 -6.32 22.85
CA SER A 238 34.47 -7.22 23.87
C SER A 238 35.79 -7.81 23.43
N GLU A 239 36.68 -8.05 24.40
CA GLU A 239 37.88 -8.85 24.19
C GLU A 239 37.54 -10.31 23.93
N THR A 240 38.06 -10.87 22.86
CA THR A 240 37.86 -12.25 22.46
C THR A 240 39.23 -12.98 22.42
N ASP A 241 39.20 -14.27 22.73
CA ASP A 241 40.33 -15.15 22.54
C ASP A 241 40.56 -15.35 21.03
N SER A 242 41.76 -14.95 20.56
CA SER A 242 42.14 -15.05 19.16
C SER A 242 42.19 -16.50 18.62
N ILE A 243 42.21 -17.52 19.50
CA ILE A 243 42.23 -18.92 19.09
C ILE A 243 40.85 -19.53 19.02
N THR A 244 39.99 -19.23 20.00
CA THR A 244 38.65 -19.82 20.12
C THR A 244 37.56 -18.92 19.65
N GLY A 245 37.79 -17.60 19.47
CA GLY A 245 36.77 -16.59 19.17
C GLY A 245 35.80 -16.35 20.33
N GLY A 246 36.01 -16.99 21.49
CA GLY A 246 35.17 -16.85 22.66
C GLY A 246 35.46 -15.55 23.42
N VAL A 247 34.39 -14.92 24.00
CA VAL A 247 34.54 -13.74 24.86
C VAL A 247 35.31 -14.14 26.13
N LEU A 248 36.33 -13.36 26.48
CA LEU A 248 37.08 -13.60 27.71
C LEU A 248 36.21 -13.29 28.94
N PRO A 249 36.17 -14.20 29.94
CA PRO A 249 35.21 -14.08 31.06
C PRO A 249 35.42 -12.86 31.96
N TYR A 250 36.56 -12.19 31.86
CA TYR A 250 36.96 -11.06 32.71
C TYR A 250 37.24 -9.79 31.93
N ALA A 251 36.90 -9.76 30.62
CA ALA A 251 37.12 -8.57 29.80
C ALA A 251 36.04 -7.50 30.08
N ASP A 252 36.44 -6.26 30.18
CA ASP A 252 35.52 -5.13 30.19
C ASP A 252 34.83 -5.04 28.82
N ALA A 253 33.55 -5.41 28.79
CA ALA A 253 32.74 -5.28 27.59
C ALA A 253 31.93 -3.97 27.64
N THR A 254 32.05 -3.18 26.59
CA THR A 254 31.12 -2.07 26.35
C THR A 254 29.95 -2.60 25.52
N GLU A 255 28.75 -2.56 26.07
CA GLU A 255 27.53 -3.01 25.39
C GLU A 255 26.51 -1.86 25.32
N GLU A 256 26.04 -1.57 24.11
CA GLU A 256 24.89 -0.72 23.85
C GLU A 256 23.80 -1.60 23.25
N LYS A 257 22.66 -1.69 23.94
CA LYS A 257 21.53 -2.51 23.46
C LYS A 257 20.92 -1.90 22.20
N ALA A 258 20.48 -2.74 21.31
CA ALA A 258 19.68 -2.31 20.17
C ALA A 258 18.40 -1.61 20.65
N ALA A 259 18.06 -0.49 20.06
CA ALA A 259 16.79 0.19 20.23
C ALA A 259 15.92 -0.08 19.01
N ASN A 260 14.87 -0.88 19.16
CA ASN A 260 13.96 -1.22 18.08
C ASN A 260 13.29 0.03 17.48
N GLY A 261 12.95 -0.05 16.21
CA GLY A 261 12.18 0.98 15.53
C GLY A 261 10.78 1.11 16.12
N ARG A 262 10.21 2.29 15.99
CA ARG A 262 8.83 2.56 16.42
C ARG A 262 7.86 2.09 15.37
N ASN A 263 6.68 1.66 15.80
CA ASN A 263 5.61 1.22 14.89
C ASN A 263 4.83 2.43 14.38
N ILE A 264 4.28 2.30 13.18
CA ILE A 264 3.42 3.28 12.55
C ILE A 264 2.02 2.69 12.42
N VAL A 265 1.01 3.42 12.89
CA VAL A 265 -0.40 3.10 12.67
C VAL A 265 -0.97 4.12 11.69
N THR A 266 -1.53 3.62 10.60
CA THR A 266 -2.03 4.45 9.50
C THR A 266 -3.53 4.72 9.64
N ASN A 267 -4.04 5.66 8.85
CA ASN A 267 -5.47 5.87 8.61
C ASN A 267 -6.02 4.92 7.53
N ILE A 268 -5.14 4.23 6.80
CA ILE A 268 -5.56 3.23 5.80
C ILE A 268 -6.31 2.11 6.51
N ASP A 269 -7.53 1.81 6.03
CA ASP A 269 -8.30 0.66 6.47
C ASP A 269 -8.22 -0.42 5.40
N VAL A 270 -7.78 -1.63 5.76
CA VAL A 270 -7.60 -2.75 4.84
C VAL A 270 -8.88 -3.07 4.06
N ASN A 271 -10.06 -2.95 4.68
CA ASN A 271 -11.31 -3.29 4.00
C ASN A 271 -11.72 -2.19 3.01
N ILE A 272 -11.56 -0.90 3.39
CA ILE A 272 -11.79 0.22 2.47
C ILE A 272 -10.79 0.16 1.31
N GLN A 273 -9.51 -0.12 1.60
CA GLN A 273 -8.46 -0.24 0.59
C GLN A 273 -8.79 -1.34 -0.43
N ARG A 274 -9.26 -2.51 0.02
CA ARG A 274 -9.70 -3.60 -0.88
C ARG A 274 -10.85 -3.17 -1.78
N ILE A 275 -11.87 -2.51 -1.23
CA ILE A 275 -13.01 -1.99 -2.00
C ILE A 275 -12.51 -1.07 -3.11
N VAL A 276 -11.57 -0.17 -2.77
CA VAL A 276 -10.99 0.79 -3.72
C VAL A 276 -10.19 0.06 -4.80
N GLU A 277 -9.32 -0.87 -4.43
CA GLU A 277 -8.50 -1.62 -5.38
C GLU A 277 -9.32 -2.51 -6.30
N GLU A 278 -10.34 -3.19 -5.78
CA GLU A 278 -11.26 -3.99 -6.60
C GLU A 278 -11.97 -3.13 -7.65
N ALA A 279 -12.48 -1.95 -7.26
CA ALA A 279 -13.11 -1.02 -8.19
C ALA A 279 -12.11 -0.49 -9.25
N CYS A 280 -10.86 -0.20 -8.83
CA CYS A 280 -9.79 0.22 -9.73
C CYS A 280 -9.39 -0.89 -10.70
N LYS A 281 -9.21 -2.13 -10.23
CA LYS A 281 -8.82 -3.28 -11.04
C LYS A 281 -9.90 -3.61 -12.08
N GLU A 282 -11.17 -3.59 -11.68
CA GLU A 282 -12.27 -3.79 -12.61
C GLU A 282 -12.31 -2.71 -13.71
N ALA A 283 -12.11 -1.44 -13.34
CA ALA A 283 -12.05 -0.36 -14.32
C ALA A 283 -10.81 -0.48 -15.21
N TYR A 284 -9.67 -0.85 -14.65
CA TYR A 284 -8.42 -1.07 -15.36
C TYR A 284 -8.55 -2.18 -16.41
N ASP A 285 -9.08 -3.34 -16.03
CA ASP A 285 -9.24 -4.49 -16.91
C ASP A 285 -10.27 -4.22 -18.02
N LYS A 286 -11.34 -3.50 -17.69
CA LYS A 286 -12.40 -3.17 -18.63
C LYS A 286 -11.99 -2.12 -19.64
N TYR A 287 -11.30 -1.07 -19.21
CA TYR A 287 -11.02 0.10 -20.06
C TYR A 287 -9.57 0.21 -20.51
N ARG A 288 -8.67 -0.62 -20.00
CA ARG A 288 -7.23 -0.69 -20.32
C ARG A 288 -6.57 0.67 -20.47
N PRO A 289 -6.55 1.47 -19.40
CA PRO A 289 -6.00 2.82 -19.44
C PRO A 289 -4.49 2.79 -19.66
N MET A 290 -4.00 3.56 -20.65
CA MET A 290 -2.58 3.58 -21.02
C MET A 290 -1.68 4.13 -19.91
N ASP A 291 -2.17 5.12 -19.14
CA ASP A 291 -1.44 5.72 -18.02
C ASP A 291 -2.03 5.32 -16.66
N GLY A 292 -2.77 4.21 -16.63
CA GLY A 292 -3.31 3.61 -15.43
C GLY A 292 -4.56 4.30 -14.88
N CYS A 293 -4.94 3.92 -13.66
CA CYS A 293 -6.00 4.59 -12.92
C CYS A 293 -5.60 4.83 -11.46
N THR A 294 -6.22 5.82 -10.85
CA THR A 294 -5.99 6.18 -9.44
C THR A 294 -7.30 6.42 -8.73
N ALA A 295 -7.31 6.11 -7.43
CA ALA A 295 -8.41 6.48 -6.55
C ALA A 295 -7.90 6.86 -5.16
N ILE A 296 -8.56 7.85 -4.55
CA ILE A 296 -8.28 8.29 -3.18
C ILE A 296 -9.61 8.39 -2.44
N VAL A 297 -9.66 7.84 -1.23
CA VAL A 297 -10.75 8.01 -0.27
C VAL A 297 -10.20 8.74 0.94
N MET A 298 -10.81 9.87 1.29
CA MET A 298 -10.34 10.78 2.34
C MET A 298 -11.48 11.17 3.27
N ASN A 299 -11.18 11.31 4.56
CA ASN A 299 -12.08 11.99 5.48
C ASN A 299 -11.98 13.51 5.26
N PRO A 300 -13.07 14.19 4.84
CA PRO A 300 -12.99 15.58 4.45
C PRO A 300 -12.72 16.55 5.61
N TYR A 301 -13.02 16.15 6.85
CA TYR A 301 -12.89 17.02 8.02
C TYR A 301 -11.51 16.94 8.67
N THR A 302 -10.82 15.82 8.51
CA THR A 302 -9.51 15.61 9.14
C THR A 302 -8.35 15.64 8.16
N GLY A 303 -8.59 15.40 6.87
CA GLY A 303 -7.53 15.18 5.89
C GLY A 303 -6.94 13.77 5.91
N ALA A 304 -7.46 12.87 6.77
CA ALA A 304 -7.00 11.49 6.86
C ALA A 304 -7.33 10.71 5.58
N VAL A 305 -6.32 10.08 4.98
CA VAL A 305 -6.47 9.22 3.80
C VAL A 305 -6.82 7.81 4.26
N LEU A 306 -8.03 7.36 3.94
CA LEU A 306 -8.57 6.07 4.36
C LEU A 306 -8.18 4.94 3.39
N ALA A 307 -8.00 5.27 2.12
CA ALA A 307 -7.51 4.38 1.07
C ALA A 307 -6.90 5.18 -0.08
N MET A 308 -5.89 4.61 -0.73
CA MET A 308 -5.24 5.20 -1.90
C MET A 308 -4.76 4.08 -2.82
N CYS A 309 -5.19 4.11 -4.08
CA CYS A 309 -4.84 3.12 -5.10
C CYS A 309 -4.20 3.82 -6.29
N SER A 310 -3.13 3.24 -6.82
CA SER A 310 -2.47 3.63 -8.06
C SER A 310 -2.17 2.38 -8.87
N LEU A 311 -2.84 2.19 -10.01
CA LEU A 311 -2.56 1.06 -10.92
C LEU A 311 -1.75 1.51 -12.13
N PRO A 312 -0.83 0.66 -12.62
CA PRO A 312 -0.48 -0.69 -12.16
C PRO A 312 0.11 -0.72 -10.75
N ASP A 313 -0.24 -1.75 -9.96
CA ASP A 313 0.39 -2.04 -8.67
C ASP A 313 1.46 -3.14 -8.82
N TYR A 314 2.13 -3.49 -7.72
CA TYR A 314 3.16 -4.52 -7.66
C TYR A 314 3.13 -5.26 -6.32
N ASP A 315 3.66 -6.49 -6.29
CA ASP A 315 3.81 -7.25 -5.05
C ASP A 315 4.99 -6.70 -4.22
N LEU A 316 4.69 -6.22 -3.01
CA LEU A 316 5.69 -5.68 -2.08
C LEU A 316 6.72 -6.73 -1.62
N ASN A 317 6.35 -8.01 -1.61
CA ASN A 317 7.26 -9.12 -1.29
C ASN A 317 8.15 -9.50 -2.49
N ASN A 318 7.72 -9.16 -3.72
CA ASN A 318 8.50 -9.36 -4.94
C ASN A 318 8.45 -8.13 -5.85
N PRO A 319 9.02 -6.99 -5.44
CA PRO A 319 8.85 -5.71 -6.12
C PRO A 319 9.46 -5.64 -7.53
N TYR A 320 10.23 -6.63 -7.92
CA TYR A 320 10.84 -6.75 -9.24
C TYR A 320 10.11 -7.72 -10.18
N ALA A 321 8.98 -8.29 -9.78
CA ALA A 321 8.11 -9.09 -10.63
C ALA A 321 7.34 -8.21 -11.64
N ALA A 322 6.70 -8.87 -12.61
CA ALA A 322 5.79 -8.20 -13.54
C ALA A 322 4.67 -7.48 -12.76
N PRO A 323 4.45 -6.17 -12.99
CA PRO A 323 3.39 -5.44 -12.33
C PRO A 323 2.01 -5.84 -12.87
N TYR A 324 0.96 -5.46 -12.15
CA TYR A 324 -0.43 -5.71 -12.56
C TYR A 324 -0.72 -5.23 -13.98
N GLY A 325 -1.42 -6.05 -14.75
CA GLY A 325 -1.79 -5.76 -16.13
C GLY A 325 -0.68 -6.00 -17.16
N MET A 326 0.54 -6.37 -16.75
CA MET A 326 1.64 -6.76 -17.62
C MET A 326 1.73 -8.28 -17.72
N ASP A 327 1.78 -8.81 -18.93
CA ASP A 327 1.98 -10.23 -19.15
C ASP A 327 3.38 -10.67 -18.66
N GLU A 328 3.43 -11.71 -17.83
CA GLU A 328 4.66 -12.18 -17.21
C GLU A 328 5.67 -12.69 -18.25
N TYR A 329 5.21 -13.30 -19.32
CA TYR A 329 6.07 -13.78 -20.39
C TYR A 329 6.72 -12.61 -21.15
N ASP A 330 5.92 -11.60 -21.51
CA ASP A 330 6.41 -10.42 -22.22
C ASP A 330 7.38 -9.62 -21.34
N PHE A 331 7.07 -9.51 -20.03
CA PHE A 331 7.95 -8.87 -19.07
C PHE A 331 9.31 -9.59 -18.96
N ASN A 332 9.30 -10.93 -18.91
CA ASN A 332 10.52 -11.74 -18.79
C ASN A 332 11.37 -11.76 -20.07
N LEU A 333 10.81 -11.35 -21.23
CA LEU A 333 11.58 -11.15 -22.46
C LEU A 333 12.39 -9.85 -22.48
N MET A 334 12.08 -8.90 -21.61
CA MET A 334 12.83 -7.65 -21.49
C MET A 334 14.19 -7.88 -20.83
N ASP A 335 15.19 -7.09 -21.24
CA ASP A 335 16.45 -7.00 -20.52
C ASP A 335 16.20 -6.52 -19.08
N LYS A 336 16.98 -6.99 -18.11
CA LYS A 336 16.79 -6.65 -16.70
C LYS A 336 16.78 -5.16 -16.41
N ASP A 337 17.64 -4.39 -17.07
CA ASP A 337 17.65 -2.95 -16.90
C ASP A 337 16.36 -2.30 -17.39
N LYS A 338 15.80 -2.79 -18.48
CA LYS A 338 14.49 -2.34 -19.01
C LYS A 338 13.33 -2.77 -18.13
N GLN A 339 13.40 -3.97 -17.50
CA GLN A 339 12.40 -4.39 -16.52
C GLN A 339 12.37 -3.40 -15.36
N VAL A 340 13.53 -3.05 -14.80
CA VAL A 340 13.62 -2.10 -13.69
C VAL A 340 13.14 -0.71 -14.11
N GLU A 341 13.55 -0.21 -15.27
CA GLU A 341 13.08 1.08 -15.82
C GLU A 341 11.56 1.10 -15.96
N TYR A 342 10.97 0.02 -16.51
CA TYR A 342 9.53 -0.11 -16.67
C TYR A 342 8.80 -0.10 -15.32
N ILE A 343 9.27 -0.87 -14.33
CA ILE A 343 8.65 -0.94 -13.01
C ILE A 343 8.75 0.42 -12.31
N MET A 344 9.91 1.07 -12.35
CA MET A 344 10.11 2.40 -11.77
C MET A 344 9.16 3.44 -12.35
N ALA A 345 8.99 3.42 -13.67
CA ALA A 345 8.14 4.38 -14.37
C ALA A 345 6.64 4.12 -14.15
N ASN A 346 6.24 2.85 -14.01
CA ASN A 346 4.83 2.46 -14.09
C ASN A 346 4.25 1.92 -12.77
N ALA A 347 5.00 1.17 -11.97
CA ALA A 347 4.46 0.46 -10.82
C ALA A 347 4.87 1.03 -9.47
N TRP A 348 6.16 1.38 -9.26
CA TRP A 348 6.61 1.92 -7.97
C TRP A 348 6.15 3.35 -7.72
N ARG A 349 5.87 4.08 -8.78
CA ARG A 349 5.43 5.46 -8.74
C ARG A 349 4.00 5.58 -8.22
N ASN A 350 3.80 6.37 -7.17
CA ASN A 350 2.46 6.70 -6.67
C ASN A 350 1.85 7.86 -7.46
N ARG A 351 1.06 7.55 -8.48
CA ARG A 351 0.42 8.56 -9.34
C ARG A 351 -0.54 9.48 -8.60
N CYS A 352 -1.06 9.06 -7.45
CA CYS A 352 -1.95 9.91 -6.65
C CYS A 352 -1.26 11.18 -6.14
N VAL A 353 0.06 11.10 -5.89
CA VAL A 353 0.84 12.20 -5.30
C VAL A 353 1.89 12.78 -6.24
N SER A 354 2.41 11.99 -7.20
CA SER A 354 3.51 12.43 -8.07
C SER A 354 3.07 12.97 -9.42
N ASP A 355 1.99 12.45 -9.98
CA ASP A 355 1.57 12.75 -11.35
C ASP A 355 0.60 13.91 -11.37
N THR A 356 0.69 14.69 -12.43
CA THR A 356 -0.24 15.81 -12.66
C THR A 356 -1.09 15.57 -13.89
N TYR A 357 -2.35 15.97 -13.83
CA TYR A 357 -3.27 15.93 -14.95
C TYR A 357 -4.15 17.17 -14.99
N GLU A 358 -4.77 17.46 -16.11
CA GLU A 358 -5.73 18.54 -16.22
C GLU A 358 -7.04 18.15 -15.50
N PRO A 359 -7.45 18.86 -14.43
CA PRO A 359 -8.60 18.49 -13.63
C PRO A 359 -9.93 18.59 -14.39
N GLY A 360 -9.95 19.32 -15.50
CA GLY A 360 -11.11 19.52 -16.34
C GLY A 360 -12.31 20.04 -15.55
N SER A 361 -13.49 19.59 -15.90
CA SER A 361 -14.76 20.09 -15.32
C SER A 361 -14.90 19.96 -13.81
N THR A 362 -14.05 19.17 -13.12
CA THR A 362 -14.03 19.20 -11.64
C THR A 362 -13.62 20.57 -11.10
N PHE A 363 -12.78 21.31 -11.81
CA PHE A 363 -12.35 22.64 -11.41
C PHE A 363 -13.49 23.70 -11.40
N LYS A 364 -14.59 23.43 -12.10
CA LYS A 364 -15.79 24.29 -12.11
C LYS A 364 -16.39 24.49 -10.72
N SER A 365 -16.31 23.48 -9.86
CA SER A 365 -16.74 23.60 -8.46
C SER A 365 -15.96 24.68 -7.72
N LEU A 366 -14.64 24.73 -7.92
CA LEU A 366 -13.76 25.74 -7.32
C LEU A 366 -14.01 27.13 -7.90
N THR A 367 -14.19 27.22 -9.23
CA THR A 367 -14.53 28.49 -9.91
C THR A 367 -15.85 29.05 -9.39
N THR A 368 -16.85 28.20 -9.14
CA THR A 368 -18.14 28.58 -8.56
C THR A 368 -17.97 29.08 -7.13
N CYS A 369 -17.17 28.39 -6.30
CA CYS A 369 -16.82 28.88 -4.96
C CYS A 369 -16.23 30.29 -5.02
N MET A 370 -15.27 30.52 -5.90
CA MET A 370 -14.63 31.83 -6.05
C MET A 370 -15.66 32.92 -6.42
N ALA A 371 -16.59 32.62 -7.35
CA ALA A 371 -17.61 33.55 -7.78
C ALA A 371 -18.64 33.84 -6.67
N PHE A 372 -19.04 32.86 -5.90
CA PHE A 372 -19.95 33.00 -4.77
C PHE A 372 -19.30 33.77 -3.60
N GLU A 373 -18.05 33.49 -3.30
CA GLU A 373 -17.30 34.17 -2.24
C GLU A 373 -17.15 35.66 -2.52
N GLU A 374 -16.97 36.01 -3.77
CA GLU A 374 -16.90 37.42 -4.24
C GLU A 374 -18.29 38.05 -4.51
N ASN A 375 -19.39 37.31 -4.26
CA ASN A 375 -20.79 37.73 -4.49
C ASN A 375 -21.06 38.22 -5.95
N LEU A 376 -20.47 37.56 -6.95
CA LEU A 376 -20.53 37.94 -8.35
C LEU A 376 -21.69 37.28 -9.13
N THR A 377 -22.38 36.32 -8.53
CA THR A 377 -23.47 35.58 -9.16
C THR A 377 -24.33 34.86 -8.10
N ASN A 378 -25.44 34.26 -8.56
CA ASN A 378 -26.29 33.36 -7.78
C ASN A 378 -26.77 32.20 -8.67
N GLU A 379 -27.39 31.19 -8.04
CA GLU A 379 -27.81 29.91 -8.66
C GLU A 379 -28.82 30.10 -9.80
N ASN A 380 -29.66 31.13 -9.72
CA ASN A 380 -30.77 31.40 -10.67
C ASN A 380 -30.38 32.40 -11.76
N GLU A 381 -29.19 33.00 -11.70
CA GLU A 381 -28.74 33.91 -12.73
C GLU A 381 -28.58 33.16 -14.06
N VAL A 382 -29.15 33.77 -15.11
CA VAL A 382 -29.15 33.20 -16.46
C VAL A 382 -27.89 33.57 -17.22
N PHE A 383 -27.27 32.61 -17.84
CA PHE A 383 -26.10 32.73 -18.69
C PHE A 383 -26.43 32.28 -20.11
N ASP A 384 -25.80 32.89 -21.09
CA ASP A 384 -25.82 32.47 -22.49
C ASP A 384 -24.61 31.58 -22.76
N ASP A 385 -24.80 30.40 -23.34
CA ASP A 385 -23.74 29.44 -23.67
C ASP A 385 -23.17 29.64 -25.10
N ALA A 386 -23.46 30.79 -25.71
CA ALA A 386 -22.89 31.12 -27.01
C ALA A 386 -21.34 31.06 -26.97
N PRO A 387 -20.70 30.63 -28.09
CA PRO A 387 -19.26 30.54 -28.16
C PRO A 387 -18.55 31.85 -27.84
N ILE A 388 -17.57 31.84 -26.97
CA ILE A 388 -16.79 33.00 -26.55
C ILE A 388 -15.48 33.03 -27.35
N LYS A 389 -15.36 33.96 -28.29
CA LYS A 389 -14.13 34.17 -29.05
C LYS A 389 -13.15 35.02 -28.24
N LEU A 390 -12.04 34.41 -27.81
CA LEU A 390 -10.98 35.06 -27.04
C LEU A 390 -9.89 35.64 -27.95
N SER A 391 -9.59 34.95 -29.05
CA SER A 391 -8.63 35.35 -30.08
C SER A 391 -9.00 34.66 -31.39
N GLU A 392 -8.23 34.92 -32.46
CA GLU A 392 -8.42 34.25 -33.76
C GLU A 392 -8.29 32.70 -33.64
N GLN A 393 -7.51 32.24 -32.67
CA GLN A 393 -7.15 30.82 -32.51
C GLN A 393 -7.91 30.14 -31.34
N HIS A 394 -8.52 30.93 -30.45
CA HIS A 394 -9.13 30.38 -29.22
C HIS A 394 -10.59 30.81 -29.12
N THR A 395 -11.47 29.83 -29.26
CA THR A 395 -12.92 29.98 -29.03
C THR A 395 -13.36 28.92 -27.99
N ILE A 396 -14.00 29.39 -26.93
CA ILE A 396 -14.59 28.49 -25.92
C ILE A 396 -16.00 28.20 -26.35
N SER A 397 -16.30 26.90 -26.51
CA SER A 397 -17.63 26.42 -26.90
C SER A 397 -18.17 25.42 -25.89
N CYS A 398 -19.48 25.30 -25.84
CA CYS A 398 -20.12 24.22 -25.11
C CYS A 398 -19.72 22.85 -25.72
N TRP A 399 -19.54 21.83 -24.87
CA TRP A 399 -19.21 20.51 -25.35
C TRP A 399 -20.32 19.90 -26.22
N MET A 400 -21.59 20.22 -25.94
CA MET A 400 -22.75 19.81 -26.73
C MET A 400 -22.64 20.29 -28.20
N GLN A 401 -22.12 21.49 -28.41
CA GLN A 401 -21.88 21.98 -29.77
C GLN A 401 -20.86 21.16 -30.55
N LYS A 402 -19.85 20.66 -29.86
CA LYS A 402 -18.82 19.81 -30.49
C LYS A 402 -19.36 18.41 -30.83
N THR A 403 -20.26 17.86 -30.01
CA THR A 403 -20.77 16.49 -30.17
C THR A 403 -22.07 16.40 -30.94
N ASN A 404 -23.04 17.27 -30.64
CA ASN A 404 -24.40 17.20 -31.16
C ASN A 404 -24.81 18.40 -32.05
N HIS A 405 -23.88 19.36 -32.26
CA HIS A 405 -24.12 20.60 -33.03
C HIS A 405 -25.21 21.53 -32.45
N PHE A 406 -25.56 21.37 -31.15
CA PHE A 406 -26.52 22.21 -30.44
C PHE A 406 -25.85 22.83 -29.21
N ASN A 407 -26.39 23.98 -28.80
CA ASN A 407 -26.07 24.61 -27.53
C ASN A 407 -27.19 24.38 -26.54
N HIS A 408 -26.91 24.51 -25.23
CA HIS A 408 -27.95 24.49 -24.19
C HIS A 408 -28.84 25.76 -24.26
N GLY A 409 -28.32 26.84 -24.86
CA GLY A 409 -28.96 28.14 -24.94
C GLY A 409 -28.82 28.96 -23.65
N GLN A 410 -29.89 29.63 -23.26
CA GLN A 410 -29.93 30.37 -22.01
C GLN A 410 -30.26 29.42 -20.88
N GLU A 411 -29.35 29.30 -19.93
CA GLU A 411 -29.50 28.41 -18.77
C GLU A 411 -29.09 29.10 -17.46
N THR A 412 -29.73 28.76 -16.37
CA THR A 412 -29.33 29.26 -15.05
C THR A 412 -27.94 28.72 -14.68
N LEU A 413 -27.21 29.41 -13.77
CA LEU A 413 -25.95 28.91 -13.25
C LEU A 413 -26.08 27.45 -12.73
N LYS A 414 -27.18 27.18 -12.02
CA LYS A 414 -27.47 25.79 -11.54
C LYS A 414 -27.49 24.81 -12.72
N LYS A 415 -28.21 25.11 -13.78
CA LYS A 415 -28.33 24.22 -14.94
C LYS A 415 -27.01 24.13 -15.73
N GLY A 416 -26.30 25.24 -15.91
CA GLY A 416 -24.98 25.26 -16.52
C GLY A 416 -23.93 24.44 -15.72
N PHE A 417 -24.09 24.38 -14.40
CA PHE A 417 -23.25 23.55 -13.53
C PHE A 417 -23.60 22.04 -13.71
N GLU A 418 -24.89 21.69 -13.71
CA GLU A 418 -25.40 20.34 -13.95
C GLU A 418 -25.03 19.82 -15.34
N ASN A 419 -25.15 20.66 -16.37
CA ASN A 419 -24.80 20.36 -17.75
C ASN A 419 -23.29 20.49 -18.05
N SER A 420 -22.52 21.01 -17.10
CA SER A 420 -21.06 21.20 -17.25
C SER A 420 -20.68 22.12 -18.42
N CYS A 421 -21.39 23.25 -18.61
CA CYS A 421 -21.26 24.14 -19.73
C CYS A 421 -20.02 25.08 -19.61
N ASN A 422 -19.00 24.94 -20.50
CA ASN A 422 -17.73 25.68 -20.42
C ASN A 422 -17.90 27.22 -20.53
N PRO A 423 -18.70 27.78 -21.47
CA PRO A 423 -18.92 29.22 -21.58
C PRO A 423 -19.40 29.91 -20.30
N VAL A 424 -20.27 29.25 -19.51
CA VAL A 424 -20.77 29.76 -18.24
C VAL A 424 -19.61 30.05 -17.27
N PHE A 425 -18.69 29.06 -17.10
CA PHE A 425 -17.57 29.21 -16.16
C PHE A 425 -16.51 30.20 -16.63
N SER A 426 -16.30 30.32 -17.93
CA SER A 426 -15.44 31.33 -18.49
C SER A 426 -15.98 32.74 -18.22
N GLN A 427 -17.31 32.95 -18.35
CA GLN A 427 -17.96 34.21 -17.97
C GLN A 427 -17.78 34.51 -16.48
N LEU A 428 -17.91 33.50 -15.60
CA LEU A 428 -17.62 33.69 -14.17
C LEU A 428 -16.17 34.13 -13.93
N SER A 429 -15.21 33.47 -14.59
CA SER A 429 -13.79 33.82 -14.44
C SER A 429 -13.51 35.30 -14.84
N PHE A 430 -14.18 35.79 -15.89
CA PHE A 430 -14.03 37.19 -16.29
C PHE A 430 -14.57 38.19 -15.25
N ARG A 431 -15.64 37.81 -14.54
CA ARG A 431 -16.18 38.63 -13.44
C ARG A 431 -15.25 38.62 -12.23
N ILE A 432 -14.65 37.49 -11.91
CA ILE A 432 -13.66 37.35 -10.82
C ILE A 432 -12.39 38.17 -11.14
N GLY A 433 -11.93 38.09 -12.37
CA GLY A 433 -10.73 38.72 -12.87
C GLY A 433 -9.42 38.03 -12.46
N ILE A 434 -8.38 38.14 -13.29
CA ILE A 434 -7.12 37.38 -13.20
C ILE A 434 -6.50 37.43 -11.80
N LYS A 435 -6.37 38.62 -11.20
CA LYS A 435 -5.67 38.80 -9.93
C LYS A 435 -6.34 38.05 -8.79
N LYS A 436 -7.67 38.15 -8.67
CA LYS A 436 -8.43 37.43 -7.63
C LYS A 436 -8.49 35.95 -7.91
N TYR A 437 -8.71 35.55 -9.17
CA TYR A 437 -8.78 34.17 -9.59
C TYR A 437 -7.51 33.37 -9.16
N TYR A 438 -6.34 33.85 -9.55
CA TYR A 438 -5.07 33.22 -9.20
C TYR A 438 -4.66 33.41 -7.73
N LYS A 439 -5.25 34.37 -7.01
CA LYS A 439 -5.15 34.39 -5.54
C LYS A 439 -5.82 33.18 -4.92
N TYR A 440 -7.04 32.85 -5.34
CA TYR A 440 -7.73 31.62 -4.86
C TYR A 440 -7.02 30.36 -5.28
N VAL A 441 -6.51 30.26 -6.49
CA VAL A 441 -5.71 29.08 -6.93
C VAL A 441 -4.50 28.86 -5.99
N ARG A 442 -3.84 29.93 -5.53
CA ARG A 442 -2.78 29.84 -4.52
C ARG A 442 -3.32 29.47 -3.14
N MET A 443 -4.44 30.08 -2.74
CA MET A 443 -5.07 29.75 -1.45
C MET A 443 -5.51 28.29 -1.37
N LEU A 444 -5.88 27.66 -2.48
CA LEU A 444 -6.18 26.24 -2.59
C LEU A 444 -4.94 25.33 -2.59
N GLY A 445 -3.72 25.91 -2.55
CA GLY A 445 -2.48 25.14 -2.42
C GLY A 445 -1.94 24.54 -3.73
N PHE A 446 -2.50 24.88 -4.90
CA PHE A 446 -2.09 24.23 -6.16
C PHE A 446 -0.68 24.57 -6.64
N TYR A 447 -0.05 25.62 -6.13
CA TYR A 447 1.35 25.96 -6.42
C TYR A 447 2.37 25.27 -5.52
N ASP A 448 1.91 24.68 -4.42
CA ASP A 448 2.72 24.10 -3.38
C ASP A 448 2.43 22.60 -3.25
N GLN A 449 3.28 21.86 -2.56
CA GLN A 449 3.00 20.51 -2.11
C GLN A 449 1.94 20.54 -1.01
N THR A 450 1.13 19.51 -0.89
CA THR A 450 0.09 19.41 0.16
C THR A 450 0.67 19.12 1.53
N GLY A 451 1.88 18.56 1.58
CA GLY A 451 2.54 18.12 2.79
C GLY A 451 2.11 16.72 3.25
N ILE A 452 1.52 15.92 2.35
CA ILE A 452 1.22 14.52 2.65
C ILE A 452 2.51 13.77 3.05
N ASP A 453 2.40 12.90 4.00
CA ASP A 453 3.50 12.11 4.57
C ASP A 453 3.91 10.93 3.65
N LEU A 454 4.15 11.24 2.39
CA LEU A 454 4.66 10.34 1.35
C LEU A 454 5.79 10.99 0.57
N PRO A 455 6.78 10.22 0.10
CA PRO A 455 7.88 10.76 -0.70
C PRO A 455 7.44 11.11 -2.13
N ALA A 456 8.26 11.91 -2.81
CA ALA A 456 8.11 12.24 -4.22
C ALA A 456 6.80 12.96 -4.58
N GLU A 457 6.25 13.75 -3.66
CA GLU A 457 5.07 14.57 -3.93
C GLU A 457 5.36 15.61 -5.00
N GLY A 458 4.52 15.61 -6.04
CA GLY A 458 4.50 16.62 -7.08
C GLY A 458 3.71 17.86 -6.67
N LYS A 459 3.65 18.81 -7.57
CA LYS A 459 2.79 20.02 -7.44
C LYS A 459 2.23 20.43 -8.77
N GLY A 460 1.13 21.17 -8.73
CA GLY A 460 0.46 21.67 -9.92
C GLY A 460 1.37 22.51 -10.82
N ILE A 461 1.13 22.45 -12.11
CA ILE A 461 1.85 23.20 -13.13
C ILE A 461 0.93 24.31 -13.66
N PHE A 462 1.31 25.55 -13.40
CA PHE A 462 0.54 26.73 -13.74
C PHE A 462 1.41 27.75 -14.47
N HIS A 463 0.78 28.57 -15.31
CA HIS A 463 1.46 29.67 -16.00
C HIS A 463 2.04 30.68 -14.99
N LYS A 464 3.30 31.08 -15.18
CA LYS A 464 3.96 32.09 -14.31
C LYS A 464 3.30 33.44 -14.41
N ASN A 465 2.92 33.85 -15.64
CA ASN A 465 2.26 35.11 -15.96
C ASN A 465 0.98 34.79 -16.74
N PRO A 466 -0.10 34.41 -16.07
CA PRO A 466 -1.30 33.93 -16.72
C PRO A 466 -2.00 35.08 -17.45
N SER A 467 -2.43 34.83 -18.69
CA SER A 467 -3.24 35.71 -19.49
C SER A 467 -4.73 35.56 -19.17
N ARG A 468 -5.54 36.40 -19.79
CA ARG A 468 -7.01 36.27 -19.72
C ARG A 468 -7.49 34.98 -20.36
N VAL A 469 -6.80 34.49 -21.38
CA VAL A 469 -7.10 33.22 -22.03
C VAL A 469 -6.81 32.04 -21.07
N ASP A 470 -5.63 32.02 -20.43
CA ASP A 470 -5.26 30.98 -19.46
C ASP A 470 -6.25 30.90 -18.31
N MET A 471 -6.70 32.05 -17.79
CA MET A 471 -7.71 32.10 -16.74
C MET A 471 -9.06 31.57 -17.22
N ALA A 472 -9.49 31.92 -18.40
CA ALA A 472 -10.78 31.51 -18.95
C ALA A 472 -10.81 30.00 -19.20
N VAL A 473 -9.70 29.41 -19.65
CA VAL A 473 -9.55 27.98 -19.90
C VAL A 473 -9.41 27.23 -18.58
N LEU A 474 -8.63 27.75 -17.63
CA LEU A 474 -8.51 27.15 -16.30
C LEU A 474 -9.85 27.12 -15.54
N SER A 475 -10.77 28.04 -15.85
CA SER A 475 -12.07 28.12 -15.17
C SER A 475 -12.91 26.83 -15.30
N TYR A 476 -12.64 26.05 -16.35
CA TYR A 476 -13.21 24.73 -16.54
C TYR A 476 -12.14 23.61 -16.51
N GLY A 477 -10.92 23.93 -16.02
CA GLY A 477 -9.90 22.98 -15.58
C GLY A 477 -8.92 22.52 -16.65
N GLU A 478 -8.75 23.23 -17.75
CA GLU A 478 -7.76 22.94 -18.79
C GLU A 478 -6.59 23.94 -18.74
N SER A 479 -5.51 23.68 -19.47
CA SER A 479 -4.30 24.53 -19.57
C SER A 479 -3.43 24.63 -18.30
N SER A 480 -3.76 23.91 -17.25
CA SER A 480 -2.95 23.77 -16.03
C SER A 480 -3.19 22.38 -15.43
N THR A 481 -2.19 21.83 -14.78
CA THR A 481 -2.30 20.50 -14.21
C THR A 481 -2.16 20.51 -12.69
N VAL A 482 -2.82 19.57 -12.03
CA VAL A 482 -2.81 19.38 -10.58
C VAL A 482 -2.58 17.90 -10.26
N THR A 483 -2.04 17.59 -9.08
CA THR A 483 -1.99 16.21 -8.63
C THR A 483 -3.37 15.74 -8.11
N PRO A 484 -3.69 14.43 -8.17
CA PRO A 484 -4.93 13.90 -7.59
C PRO A 484 -5.09 14.27 -6.11
N ILE A 485 -4.02 14.22 -5.31
CA ILE A 485 -4.08 14.61 -3.90
C ILE A 485 -4.39 16.10 -3.71
N GLN A 486 -3.82 17.00 -4.51
CA GLN A 486 -4.17 18.43 -4.47
C GLN A 486 -5.65 18.64 -4.79
N LEU A 487 -6.18 17.95 -5.80
CA LEU A 487 -7.57 18.12 -6.20
C LEU A 487 -8.53 17.65 -5.12
N ILE A 488 -8.36 16.43 -4.58
CA ILE A 488 -9.28 15.93 -3.54
C ILE A 488 -9.18 16.77 -2.26
N THR A 489 -7.99 17.24 -1.89
CA THR A 489 -7.81 18.12 -0.73
C THR A 489 -8.57 19.43 -0.90
N SER A 490 -8.57 20.01 -2.12
CA SER A 490 -9.35 21.21 -2.42
C SER A 490 -10.86 20.94 -2.42
N TYR A 491 -11.30 19.74 -2.78
CA TYR A 491 -12.70 19.32 -2.66
C TYR A 491 -13.09 19.13 -1.21
N CYS A 492 -12.22 18.56 -0.37
CA CYS A 492 -12.46 18.48 1.07
C CYS A 492 -12.69 19.86 1.69
N ALA A 493 -12.03 20.92 1.20
CA ALA A 493 -12.30 22.27 1.64
C ALA A 493 -13.72 22.73 1.30
N ILE A 494 -14.30 22.34 0.15
CA ILE A 494 -15.71 22.61 -0.15
C ILE A 494 -16.63 21.84 0.81
N ILE A 495 -16.28 20.59 1.10
CA ILE A 495 -17.11 19.67 1.89
C ILE A 495 -17.15 20.08 3.36
N ASN A 496 -16.04 20.47 3.95
CA ASN A 496 -15.88 20.77 5.37
C ASN A 496 -16.15 22.25 5.78
N GLY A 497 -16.71 23.05 4.87
CA GLY A 497 -17.05 24.46 5.17
C GLY A 497 -15.94 25.47 4.92
N GLY A 498 -14.92 25.13 4.14
CA GLY A 498 -13.92 26.05 3.60
C GLY A 498 -12.48 25.85 4.09
N ASN A 499 -12.22 24.86 4.91
CA ASN A 499 -10.91 24.64 5.50
C ASN A 499 -10.05 23.70 4.63
N LEU A 500 -8.91 24.19 4.16
CA LEU A 500 -7.91 23.40 3.48
C LEU A 500 -7.10 22.64 4.55
N MET A 501 -7.21 21.31 4.55
CA MET A 501 -6.54 20.43 5.50
C MET A 501 -5.19 19.96 4.96
N VAL A 502 -4.26 19.59 5.84
CA VAL A 502 -3.08 18.80 5.48
C VAL A 502 -3.51 17.33 5.33
N PRO A 503 -3.37 16.72 4.14
CA PRO A 503 -3.65 15.29 3.99
C PRO A 503 -2.57 14.45 4.68
N HIS A 504 -2.95 13.34 5.32
CA HIS A 504 -2.00 12.49 6.03
C HIS A 504 -2.42 11.01 6.02
N ILE A 505 -1.42 10.13 5.93
CA ILE A 505 -1.59 8.67 5.97
C ILE A 505 -1.45 8.15 7.38
N VAL A 506 -0.46 8.66 8.14
CA VAL A 506 -0.19 8.17 9.49
C VAL A 506 -1.13 8.81 10.49
N LYS A 507 -1.65 7.98 11.40
CA LYS A 507 -2.55 8.37 12.47
C LYS A 507 -1.80 8.65 13.76
N TYR A 508 -0.92 7.71 14.14
CA TYR A 508 -0.05 7.84 15.31
C TYR A 508 1.14 6.88 15.23
N ILE A 509 2.16 7.16 16.03
CA ILE A 509 3.37 6.35 16.16
C ILE A 509 3.37 5.72 17.54
N THR A 510 3.74 4.44 17.64
CA THR A 510 3.81 3.71 18.91
C THR A 510 5.21 3.18 19.18
N ASP A 511 5.47 2.89 20.46
CA ASP A 511 6.62 2.08 20.86
C ASP A 511 6.39 0.58 20.59
N GLU A 512 7.34 -0.26 20.95
CA GLU A 512 7.27 -1.72 20.80
C GLU A 512 6.15 -2.37 21.62
N ASN A 513 5.62 -1.70 22.65
CA ASN A 513 4.53 -2.15 23.49
C ASN A 513 3.16 -1.60 23.04
N ASN A 514 3.10 -0.95 21.87
CA ASN A 514 1.93 -0.27 21.32
C ASN A 514 1.43 0.93 22.14
N ASN A 515 2.28 1.53 23.00
CA ASN A 515 1.95 2.80 23.64
C ASN A 515 2.14 3.93 22.63
N ILE A 516 1.18 4.85 22.53
CA ILE A 516 1.26 6.00 21.63
C ILE A 516 2.39 6.93 22.11
N VAL A 517 3.34 7.19 21.23
CA VAL A 517 4.49 8.08 21.47
C VAL A 517 4.27 9.43 20.81
N ASP A 518 3.62 9.43 19.64
CA ASP A 518 3.33 10.63 18.88
C ASP A 518 2.00 10.46 18.13
N GLN A 519 1.17 11.49 18.08
CA GLN A 519 -0.14 11.47 17.42
C GLN A 519 -0.20 12.58 16.40
N ILE A 520 -0.65 12.24 15.20
CA ILE A 520 -0.83 13.21 14.12
C ILE A 520 -2.22 13.82 14.23
N GLU A 521 -2.28 15.05 14.70
CA GLU A 521 -3.55 15.78 14.82
C GLU A 521 -3.94 16.40 13.47
N PRO A 522 -5.24 16.48 13.14
CA PRO A 522 -5.72 17.16 11.95
C PRO A 522 -5.27 18.61 11.91
N GLU A 523 -4.62 19.03 10.84
CA GLU A 523 -4.09 20.38 10.68
C GLU A 523 -4.84 21.15 9.59
N VAL A 524 -5.31 22.37 9.94
CA VAL A 524 -5.91 23.31 9.00
C VAL A 524 -4.83 24.24 8.46
N VAL A 525 -4.48 24.10 7.18
CA VAL A 525 -3.53 25.02 6.51
C VAL A 525 -4.07 26.43 6.49
N ARG A 526 -5.32 26.60 6.10
CA ARG A 526 -6.07 27.90 6.04
C ARG A 526 -7.54 27.67 5.71
N THR A 527 -8.36 28.68 6.03
CA THR A 527 -9.72 28.77 5.50
C THR A 527 -9.70 29.50 4.15
N VAL A 528 -10.25 28.88 3.11
CA VAL A 528 -10.24 29.42 1.73
C VAL A 528 -11.58 30.06 1.38
N PHE A 529 -12.69 29.43 1.79
CA PHE A 529 -14.06 29.87 1.49
C PHE A 529 -14.89 29.95 2.77
N SER A 530 -15.96 30.71 2.74
CA SER A 530 -16.94 30.74 3.81
C SER A 530 -17.84 29.49 3.77
N GLU A 531 -18.38 29.10 4.93
CA GLU A 531 -19.31 27.97 5.04
C GLU A 531 -20.53 28.14 4.14
N ASN A 532 -21.05 29.40 4.05
CA ASN A 532 -22.19 29.70 3.18
C ASN A 532 -21.88 29.43 1.70
N THR A 533 -20.70 29.84 1.21
CA THR A 533 -20.23 29.54 -0.15
C THR A 533 -20.16 28.04 -0.37
N CYS A 534 -19.55 27.32 0.55
CA CYS A 534 -19.39 25.88 0.47
C CYS A 534 -20.74 25.16 0.44
N LYS A 535 -21.68 25.53 1.31
CA LYS A 535 -23.04 24.96 1.35
C LYS A 535 -23.76 25.14 0.02
N ARG A 536 -23.70 26.33 -0.57
CA ARG A 536 -24.33 26.63 -1.87
C ARG A 536 -23.74 25.74 -2.98
N VAL A 537 -22.43 25.61 -3.05
CA VAL A 537 -21.76 24.78 -4.07
C VAL A 537 -22.05 23.29 -3.85
N ARG A 538 -22.10 22.82 -2.60
CA ARG A 538 -22.52 21.45 -2.28
C ARG A 538 -23.90 21.13 -2.84
N THR A 539 -24.87 22.05 -2.71
CA THR A 539 -26.22 21.88 -3.29
C THR A 539 -26.18 21.77 -4.83
N LEU A 540 -25.29 22.54 -5.51
CA LEU A 540 -25.12 22.41 -6.96
C LEU A 540 -24.50 21.05 -7.32
N MET A 541 -23.55 20.55 -6.53
CA MET A 541 -22.91 19.25 -6.75
C MET A 541 -23.88 18.08 -6.57
N GLU A 542 -24.88 18.19 -5.67
CA GLU A 542 -25.98 17.22 -5.57
C GLU A 542 -26.77 17.18 -6.89
N GLY A 543 -27.08 18.35 -7.48
CA GLY A 543 -27.79 18.46 -8.75
C GLY A 543 -27.05 17.77 -9.92
N VAL A 544 -25.73 17.79 -9.93
CA VAL A 544 -24.94 17.09 -10.98
C VAL A 544 -25.20 15.57 -10.95
N VAL A 545 -25.31 14.99 -9.77
CA VAL A 545 -25.55 13.54 -9.64
C VAL A 545 -27.04 13.21 -9.79
N SER A 546 -27.94 14.04 -9.23
CA SER A 546 -29.39 13.76 -9.33
C SER A 546 -29.94 13.98 -10.75
N ASP A 547 -29.53 15.08 -11.42
CA ASP A 547 -30.19 15.52 -12.66
C ASP A 547 -29.22 15.87 -13.80
N GLY A 548 -27.90 15.71 -13.57
CA GLY A 548 -26.87 16.16 -14.49
C GLY A 548 -25.95 15.06 -15.01
N THR A 549 -24.76 15.46 -15.45
CA THR A 549 -23.72 14.64 -16.07
C THR A 549 -23.14 13.56 -15.15
N GLY A 550 -23.36 13.66 -13.85
CA GLY A 550 -22.85 12.72 -12.83
C GLY A 550 -23.79 11.57 -12.47
N SER A 551 -24.89 11.38 -13.21
CA SER A 551 -25.93 10.38 -12.88
C SER A 551 -25.43 8.95 -12.73
N ALA A 552 -24.35 8.56 -13.41
CA ALA A 552 -23.70 7.27 -13.24
C ALA A 552 -23.02 7.10 -11.87
N GLY A 553 -22.85 8.18 -11.13
CA GLY A 553 -22.32 8.23 -9.75
C GLY A 553 -23.38 8.04 -8.68
N LYS A 554 -24.67 7.86 -9.04
CA LYS A 554 -25.76 7.60 -8.10
C LYS A 554 -25.55 6.27 -7.36
N VAL A 555 -25.77 6.31 -6.06
CA VAL A 555 -25.80 5.11 -5.21
C VAL A 555 -27.13 5.12 -4.45
N ALA A 556 -27.91 4.08 -4.64
CA ALA A 556 -29.23 4.00 -4.02
C ALA A 556 -29.15 4.01 -2.49
N GLY A 557 -29.87 4.93 -1.88
CA GLY A 557 -29.89 5.14 -0.43
C GLY A 557 -28.70 5.92 0.13
N PHE A 558 -27.71 6.27 -0.69
CA PHE A 558 -26.68 7.22 -0.30
C PHE A 558 -26.76 8.45 -1.20
N ASN A 559 -27.10 9.59 -0.61
CA ASN A 559 -27.11 10.83 -1.36
C ASN A 559 -25.69 11.23 -1.75
N VAL A 560 -25.31 11.02 -3.01
CA VAL A 560 -23.99 11.33 -3.54
C VAL A 560 -24.00 12.72 -4.19
N ALA A 561 -23.01 13.53 -3.88
CA ALA A 561 -22.77 14.79 -4.56
C ALA A 561 -21.38 14.78 -5.20
N GLY A 562 -21.23 15.39 -6.38
CA GLY A 562 -19.95 15.34 -7.05
C GLY A 562 -19.90 16.10 -8.37
N LYS A 563 -18.77 15.96 -9.08
CA LYS A 563 -18.56 16.54 -10.40
C LYS A 563 -17.73 15.61 -11.26
N THR A 564 -18.23 15.33 -12.45
CA THR A 564 -17.52 14.57 -13.50
C THR A 564 -16.59 15.49 -14.29
N SER A 565 -15.54 14.87 -14.84
CA SER A 565 -14.63 15.52 -15.77
C SER A 565 -14.27 14.64 -16.95
N THR A 566 -14.06 15.30 -18.08
CA THR A 566 -13.42 14.75 -19.28
C THR A 566 -12.45 15.82 -19.77
N SER A 567 -11.16 15.58 -19.68
CA SER A 567 -10.11 16.41 -20.28
C SER A 567 -9.57 15.70 -21.51
N THR A 568 -9.28 16.46 -22.56
CA THR A 568 -8.75 15.89 -23.81
C THR A 568 -7.27 16.22 -23.93
N VAL A 569 -6.46 15.24 -24.27
CA VAL A 569 -5.04 15.43 -24.56
C VAL A 569 -4.90 16.09 -25.92
N ASP A 570 -4.42 17.32 -25.97
CA ASP A 570 -4.37 18.10 -27.20
C ASP A 570 -3.05 17.99 -27.96
N VAL A 571 -2.01 17.41 -27.39
CA VAL A 571 -0.66 17.36 -27.94
C VAL A 571 -0.04 15.96 -27.87
N GLY A 572 0.95 15.70 -28.75
CA GLY A 572 1.74 14.47 -28.74
C GLY A 572 1.03 13.28 -29.37
N GLU A 573 1.61 12.09 -29.18
CA GLU A 573 1.13 10.82 -29.74
C GLU A 573 -0.25 10.42 -29.21
N ASN A 574 -0.59 10.85 -28.01
CA ASN A 574 -1.85 10.54 -27.33
C ASN A 574 -2.95 11.56 -27.61
N LYS A 575 -2.79 12.41 -28.65
CA LYS A 575 -3.78 13.41 -29.03
C LYS A 575 -5.16 12.80 -29.28
N GLY A 576 -6.17 13.41 -28.66
CA GLY A 576 -7.56 12.98 -28.72
C GLY A 576 -7.94 11.89 -27.73
N MET A 577 -7.01 11.43 -26.89
CA MET A 577 -7.36 10.58 -25.76
C MET A 577 -7.89 11.41 -24.58
N HIS A 578 -8.63 10.78 -23.70
CA HIS A 578 -9.29 11.45 -22.58
C HIS A 578 -8.69 11.07 -21.22
N VAL A 579 -8.65 12.02 -20.30
CA VAL A 579 -8.53 11.75 -18.87
C VAL A 579 -9.90 11.94 -18.25
N LEU A 580 -10.44 10.89 -17.69
CA LEU A 580 -11.78 10.86 -17.12
C LEU A 580 -11.68 10.86 -15.61
N SER A 581 -12.38 11.76 -14.94
CA SER A 581 -12.37 11.74 -13.48
C SER A 581 -13.76 12.06 -12.89
N PHE A 582 -13.94 11.60 -11.66
CA PHE A 582 -15.09 11.96 -10.85
C PHE A 582 -14.64 12.23 -9.42
N SER A 583 -14.91 13.45 -8.97
CA SER A 583 -14.70 13.83 -7.57
C SER A 583 -16.06 13.95 -6.89
N CYS A 584 -16.27 13.17 -5.83
CA CYS A 584 -17.55 13.12 -5.14
C CYS A 584 -17.37 12.95 -3.62
N TYR A 585 -18.46 13.07 -2.92
CA TYR A 585 -18.53 12.82 -1.50
C TYR A 585 -19.92 12.28 -1.13
N ALA A 586 -20.01 11.59 -0.02
CA ALA A 586 -21.25 11.01 0.45
C ALA A 586 -21.21 10.71 1.96
N PRO A 587 -22.39 10.71 2.63
CA PRO A 587 -23.68 11.27 2.15
C PRO A 587 -23.59 12.80 2.00
N ALA A 588 -24.33 13.38 1.05
CA ALA A 588 -24.21 14.84 0.78
C ALA A 588 -24.68 15.73 1.95
N ASN A 589 -25.61 15.23 2.75
CA ASN A 589 -26.15 15.90 3.93
C ASN A 589 -25.28 15.77 5.18
N ASP A 590 -24.48 14.69 5.27
CA ASP A 590 -23.56 14.42 6.37
C ASP A 590 -22.32 13.69 5.84
N PRO A 591 -21.40 14.40 5.18
CA PRO A 591 -20.28 13.80 4.48
C PRO A 591 -19.38 12.99 5.39
N GLN A 592 -19.24 11.69 5.12
CA GLN A 592 -18.32 10.81 5.82
C GLN A 592 -17.03 10.61 5.04
N ILE A 593 -17.12 10.58 3.71
CA ILE A 593 -16.00 10.36 2.80
C ILE A 593 -16.04 11.30 1.60
N ALA A 594 -14.86 11.70 1.16
CA ALA A 594 -14.59 12.25 -0.17
C ALA A 594 -13.88 11.20 -1.01
N VAL A 595 -14.26 11.08 -2.29
CA VAL A 595 -13.69 10.11 -3.23
C VAL A 595 -13.28 10.83 -4.50
N LEU A 596 -12.06 10.60 -4.95
CA LEU A 596 -11.60 10.96 -6.30
C LEU A 596 -11.22 9.69 -7.03
N PHE A 597 -11.78 9.48 -8.21
CA PHE A 597 -11.37 8.44 -9.15
C PHE A 597 -10.93 9.07 -10.46
N VAL A 598 -9.78 8.61 -10.98
CA VAL A 598 -9.21 9.08 -12.26
C VAL A 598 -8.88 7.87 -13.13
N LEU A 599 -9.40 7.86 -14.35
CA LEU A 599 -9.10 6.88 -15.40
C LEU A 599 -8.31 7.61 -16.50
N ASN A 600 -7.06 7.23 -16.68
CA ASN A 600 -6.12 8.02 -17.49
C ASN A 600 -5.90 7.37 -18.85
N LYS A 601 -6.45 7.97 -19.90
CA LYS A 601 -6.33 7.56 -21.30
C LYS A 601 -6.82 6.13 -21.54
N PRO A 602 -8.13 5.83 -21.36
CA PRO A 602 -8.69 4.54 -21.74
C PRO A 602 -8.38 4.22 -23.21
N GLU A 603 -8.17 2.93 -23.52
CA GLU A 603 -7.83 2.47 -24.87
C GLU A 603 -8.92 2.87 -25.89
N ASP A 604 -10.18 2.72 -25.52
CA ASP A 604 -11.33 3.17 -26.31
C ASP A 604 -11.60 4.66 -26.04
N LYS A 605 -11.44 5.48 -27.08
CA LYS A 605 -11.67 6.94 -27.04
C LYS A 605 -13.12 7.36 -26.85
N GLU A 606 -14.06 6.46 -27.07
CA GLU A 606 -15.50 6.73 -26.91
C GLU A 606 -15.95 6.58 -25.44
N VAL A 607 -15.07 6.10 -24.56
CA VAL A 607 -15.37 5.99 -23.13
C VAL A 607 -15.51 7.37 -22.53
N GLY A 608 -16.67 7.65 -21.94
CA GLY A 608 -16.98 8.92 -21.29
C GLY A 608 -16.80 8.89 -19.77
N SER A 609 -16.99 10.06 -19.14
CA SER A 609 -16.85 10.25 -17.68
C SER A 609 -17.79 9.38 -16.82
N SER A 610 -18.83 8.79 -17.41
CA SER A 610 -19.67 7.79 -16.73
C SER A 610 -18.88 6.58 -16.23
N ALA A 611 -17.78 6.22 -16.89
CA ALA A 611 -16.89 5.14 -16.45
C ALA A 611 -16.25 5.46 -15.08
N ALA A 612 -15.69 6.66 -14.93
CA ALA A 612 -15.12 7.11 -13.67
C ALA A 612 -16.19 7.30 -12.58
N ALA A 613 -17.37 7.81 -12.94
CA ALA A 613 -18.47 7.98 -12.01
C ALA A 613 -19.00 6.64 -11.49
N SER A 614 -19.14 5.62 -12.35
CA SER A 614 -19.56 4.27 -11.94
C SER A 614 -18.55 3.59 -11.01
N ALA A 615 -17.24 3.73 -11.29
CA ALA A 615 -16.21 3.19 -10.42
C ALA A 615 -16.21 3.86 -9.04
N ALA A 616 -16.32 5.20 -8.99
CA ALA A 616 -16.43 5.94 -7.74
C ALA A 616 -17.71 5.59 -6.97
N ALA A 617 -18.85 5.37 -7.66
CA ALA A 617 -20.10 4.92 -7.05
C ALA A 617 -19.92 3.58 -6.30
N ARG A 618 -19.22 2.62 -6.88
CA ARG A 618 -18.87 1.34 -6.22
C ARG A 618 -18.02 1.56 -4.98
N ILE A 619 -17.02 2.45 -5.05
CA ILE A 619 -16.19 2.80 -3.90
C ILE A 619 -17.04 3.42 -2.79
N VAL A 620 -17.92 4.37 -3.12
CA VAL A 620 -18.84 5.00 -2.16
C VAL A 620 -19.75 3.96 -1.53
N GLU A 621 -20.41 3.12 -2.35
CA GLU A 621 -21.33 2.10 -1.88
C GLU A 621 -20.66 1.11 -0.92
N GLY A 622 -19.54 0.54 -1.34
CA GLY A 622 -18.80 -0.41 -0.53
C GLY A 622 -18.30 0.19 0.77
N THR A 623 -17.69 1.40 0.69
CA THR A 623 -17.11 2.08 1.85
C THR A 623 -18.16 2.48 2.87
N LEU A 624 -19.26 3.13 2.46
CA LEU A 624 -20.30 3.55 3.39
C LEU A 624 -21.06 2.36 3.98
N THR A 625 -21.24 1.29 3.21
CA THR A 625 -21.82 0.03 3.73
C THR A 625 -20.91 -0.59 4.78
N TYR A 626 -19.59 -0.63 4.55
CA TYR A 626 -18.62 -1.11 5.52
C TYR A 626 -18.59 -0.25 6.79
N LEU A 627 -18.63 1.07 6.65
CA LEU A 627 -18.69 2.02 7.78
C LEU A 627 -20.02 1.97 8.54
N GLY A 628 -21.01 1.19 8.07
CA GLY A 628 -22.30 1.07 8.72
C GLY A 628 -23.17 2.34 8.61
N VAL A 629 -22.91 3.18 7.62
CA VAL A 629 -23.72 4.37 7.36
C VAL A 629 -25.10 3.95 6.92
N GLU A 630 -26.13 4.48 7.57
CA GLU A 630 -27.52 4.14 7.28
C GLU A 630 -27.95 4.62 5.89
N ARG A 631 -28.57 3.73 5.10
CA ARG A 631 -29.12 4.10 3.80
C ARG A 631 -30.47 4.80 3.96
N VAL A 632 -30.63 5.95 3.33
CA VAL A 632 -31.85 6.73 3.31
C VAL A 632 -32.35 6.83 1.88
N PHE A 633 -33.46 6.12 1.57
CA PHE A 633 -33.99 6.06 0.22
C PHE A 633 -35.01 7.16 0.00
N THR A 634 -35.03 7.71 -1.22
CA THR A 634 -36.17 8.46 -1.71
C THR A 634 -37.28 7.49 -2.17
N GLU A 635 -38.53 7.92 -2.19
CA GLU A 635 -39.65 7.11 -2.74
C GLU A 635 -39.35 6.65 -4.18
N GLU A 636 -38.73 7.52 -4.98
CA GLU A 636 -38.37 7.22 -6.37
C GLU A 636 -37.25 6.16 -6.48
N GLU A 637 -36.22 6.25 -5.65
CA GLU A 637 -35.16 5.23 -5.60
C GLU A 637 -35.71 3.88 -5.16
N PHE A 638 -36.61 3.89 -4.18
CA PHE A 638 -37.25 2.67 -3.69
C PHE A 638 -38.14 2.05 -4.76
N ASP A 639 -38.96 2.86 -5.44
CA ASP A 639 -39.80 2.43 -6.57
C ASP A 639 -38.96 1.83 -7.71
N GLN A 640 -37.79 2.43 -8.02
CA GLN A 640 -36.89 1.90 -9.03
C GLN A 640 -36.25 0.58 -8.61
N LEU A 641 -35.90 0.42 -7.33
CA LEU A 641 -35.29 -0.79 -6.78
C LEU A 641 -36.32 -1.95 -6.76
N THR A 642 -37.57 -1.69 -6.42
CA THR A 642 -38.62 -2.67 -6.29
C THR A 642 -39.46 -2.84 -7.57
N LYS A 643 -39.11 -2.16 -8.65
CA LYS A 643 -39.75 -2.34 -9.95
C LYS A 643 -39.51 -3.75 -10.45
N GLU A 644 -40.63 -4.42 -10.78
CA GLU A 644 -40.64 -5.80 -11.23
C GLU A 644 -40.35 -5.93 -12.73
N TYR A 645 -39.51 -6.85 -13.09
CA TYR A 645 -39.17 -7.20 -14.48
C TYR A 645 -39.38 -8.69 -14.72
N TYR A 646 -39.91 -9.04 -15.90
CA TYR A 646 -40.05 -10.44 -16.30
C TYR A 646 -38.69 -11.04 -16.60
N VAL A 647 -38.49 -12.28 -16.17
CA VAL A 647 -37.38 -13.10 -16.66
C VAL A 647 -37.65 -13.38 -18.14
N MET A 648 -36.70 -12.98 -18.99
CA MET A 648 -36.82 -13.19 -20.45
C MET A 648 -36.72 -14.69 -20.80
N LYS A 649 -37.48 -15.12 -21.81
CA LYS A 649 -37.38 -16.49 -22.34
C LYS A 649 -36.11 -16.62 -23.14
N VAL A 650 -35.18 -17.49 -22.71
CA VAL A 650 -33.83 -17.66 -23.29
C VAL A 650 -33.48 -19.12 -23.62
N GLU A 651 -34.42 -20.04 -23.48
CA GLU A 651 -34.20 -21.44 -23.77
C GLU A 651 -33.79 -21.63 -25.24
N GLY A 652 -32.78 -22.47 -25.46
CA GLY A 652 -32.17 -22.71 -26.77
C GLY A 652 -31.10 -21.71 -27.21
N MET A 653 -30.92 -20.59 -26.46
CA MET A 653 -29.85 -19.62 -26.73
C MET A 653 -28.50 -20.08 -26.16
N ALA A 654 -27.40 -19.62 -26.76
CA ALA A 654 -26.09 -19.72 -26.13
C ALA A 654 -26.05 -18.88 -24.84
N ALA A 655 -25.31 -19.32 -23.81
CA ALA A 655 -25.29 -18.71 -22.49
C ALA A 655 -24.90 -17.22 -22.52
N SER A 656 -23.93 -16.83 -23.34
CA SER A 656 -23.52 -15.44 -23.55
C SER A 656 -24.67 -14.57 -24.09
N LYS A 657 -25.40 -15.07 -25.09
CA LYS A 657 -26.54 -14.38 -25.68
C LYS A 657 -27.74 -14.34 -24.70
N ALA A 658 -27.97 -15.44 -23.97
CA ALA A 658 -28.99 -15.51 -22.93
C ALA A 658 -28.74 -14.48 -21.82
N ALA A 659 -27.50 -14.40 -21.35
CA ALA A 659 -27.10 -13.43 -20.32
C ALA A 659 -27.33 -11.98 -20.80
N SER A 660 -26.90 -11.64 -22.01
CA SER A 660 -27.12 -10.31 -22.58
C SER A 660 -28.61 -10.00 -22.74
N THR A 661 -29.44 -11.00 -23.13
CA THR A 661 -30.89 -10.83 -23.26
C THR A 661 -31.55 -10.56 -21.93
N ILE A 662 -31.21 -11.31 -20.87
CA ILE A 662 -31.74 -11.13 -19.51
C ILE A 662 -31.29 -9.78 -18.93
N ALA A 663 -30.05 -9.36 -19.20
CA ALA A 663 -29.48 -8.10 -18.72
C ALA A 663 -30.20 -6.85 -19.26
N VAL A 664 -30.89 -6.94 -20.42
CA VAL A 664 -31.71 -5.82 -20.95
C VAL A 664 -32.77 -5.37 -19.94
N ASN A 665 -33.34 -6.28 -19.15
CA ASN A 665 -34.25 -6.00 -18.08
C ASN A 665 -33.58 -5.65 -16.73
N GLY A 666 -32.28 -5.45 -16.72
CA GLY A 666 -31.55 -5.14 -15.49
C GLY A 666 -31.44 -6.32 -14.52
N LEU A 667 -31.65 -7.56 -14.98
CA LEU A 667 -31.47 -8.77 -14.21
C LEU A 667 -30.07 -9.34 -14.38
N SER A 668 -29.57 -10.01 -13.35
CA SER A 668 -28.23 -10.64 -13.35
C SER A 668 -28.35 -12.13 -13.63
N THR A 669 -27.30 -12.72 -14.26
CA THR A 669 -27.29 -14.15 -14.56
C THR A 669 -26.12 -14.85 -13.91
N ILE A 670 -26.31 -16.13 -13.54
CA ILE A 670 -25.29 -17.02 -13.02
C ILE A 670 -25.36 -18.33 -13.80
N TYR A 671 -24.22 -18.92 -14.12
CA TYR A 671 -24.11 -20.26 -14.68
C TYR A 671 -24.41 -21.30 -13.62
N GLY A 672 -25.33 -22.20 -13.90
CA GLY A 672 -25.82 -23.18 -12.93
C GLY A 672 -24.90 -24.37 -12.70
N THR A 673 -23.88 -24.56 -13.57
CA THR A 673 -22.83 -25.59 -13.41
C THR A 673 -21.47 -25.03 -13.76
N VAL A 674 -20.42 -25.62 -13.21
CA VAL A 674 -19.01 -25.20 -13.44
C VAL A 674 -18.51 -25.49 -14.88
N ASP A 675 -19.15 -26.43 -15.60
CA ASP A 675 -18.74 -26.83 -16.93
C ASP A 675 -19.39 -25.99 -18.05
N MET A 676 -20.23 -25.00 -17.70
CA MET A 676 -20.85 -24.12 -18.68
C MET A 676 -19.85 -23.16 -19.29
N THR A 677 -19.88 -23.05 -20.61
CA THR A 677 -19.13 -22.07 -21.41
C THR A 677 -20.08 -21.00 -21.99
N PRO A 678 -19.59 -19.89 -22.52
CA PRO A 678 -20.40 -18.88 -23.20
C PRO A 678 -21.25 -19.44 -24.36
N GLU A 679 -20.85 -20.55 -24.97
CA GLU A 679 -21.50 -21.24 -26.10
C GLU A 679 -22.50 -22.30 -25.66
N THR A 680 -22.50 -22.68 -24.36
CA THR A 680 -23.42 -23.68 -23.82
C THR A 680 -24.88 -23.26 -24.05
N LYS A 681 -25.70 -24.16 -24.62
CA LYS A 681 -27.12 -23.90 -24.83
C LYS A 681 -27.89 -23.98 -23.52
N ILE A 682 -28.74 -23.00 -23.28
CA ILE A 682 -29.59 -22.92 -22.10
C ILE A 682 -30.85 -23.73 -22.33
N ALA A 683 -31.14 -24.71 -21.49
CA ALA A 683 -32.37 -25.47 -21.51
C ALA A 683 -33.44 -24.89 -20.60
N ARG A 684 -33.05 -24.35 -19.45
CA ARG A 684 -33.96 -23.74 -18.51
C ARG A 684 -33.31 -22.66 -17.66
N THR A 685 -34.14 -21.79 -17.11
CA THR A 685 -33.72 -20.77 -16.12
C THR A 685 -34.47 -20.98 -14.81
N TYR A 686 -33.81 -20.58 -13.71
CA TYR A 686 -34.48 -20.53 -12.41
C TYR A 686 -34.17 -19.17 -11.75
N PRO A 687 -35.17 -18.35 -11.41
CA PRO A 687 -36.62 -18.57 -11.68
C PRO A 687 -36.97 -18.64 -13.19
N SER A 688 -38.15 -19.20 -13.50
CA SER A 688 -38.61 -19.37 -14.90
C SER A 688 -39.05 -18.02 -15.51
N TYR A 689 -39.14 -17.97 -16.85
CA TYR A 689 -39.57 -16.79 -17.60
C TYR A 689 -41.00 -16.29 -17.25
N THR A 690 -41.78 -17.04 -16.48
CA THR A 690 -43.12 -16.63 -16.00
C THR A 690 -43.05 -15.78 -14.73
N GLN A 691 -41.91 -15.72 -14.10
CA GLN A 691 -41.71 -14.98 -12.83
C GLN A 691 -41.21 -13.55 -13.05
N ARG A 692 -41.58 -12.69 -12.09
CA ARG A 692 -41.09 -11.30 -12.03
C ARG A 692 -40.14 -11.16 -10.87
N LEU A 693 -39.07 -10.48 -11.11
CA LEU A 693 -38.02 -10.18 -10.16
C LEU A 693 -37.82 -8.68 -10.05
N TYR A 694 -37.32 -8.20 -8.91
CA TYR A 694 -36.89 -6.83 -8.77
C TYR A 694 -35.64 -6.56 -9.65
N LYS A 695 -35.40 -5.30 -9.96
CA LYS A 695 -34.18 -4.89 -10.64
C LYS A 695 -32.98 -5.49 -9.93
N THR A 696 -31.97 -5.97 -10.68
CA THR A 696 -30.81 -6.73 -10.19
C THR A 696 -31.10 -8.15 -9.65
N GLY A 697 -32.34 -8.65 -9.81
CA GLY A 697 -32.68 -10.03 -9.46
C GLY A 697 -31.83 -11.05 -10.22
N ILE A 698 -31.59 -12.18 -9.58
CA ILE A 698 -30.66 -13.21 -10.05
C ILE A 698 -31.43 -14.30 -10.77
N VAL A 699 -30.97 -14.68 -11.96
CA VAL A 699 -31.48 -15.78 -12.77
C VAL A 699 -30.35 -16.80 -12.98
N ILE A 700 -30.58 -18.04 -12.54
CA ILE A 700 -29.62 -19.12 -12.75
C ILE A 700 -29.95 -19.78 -14.10
N MET A 701 -28.96 -19.96 -14.94
CA MET A 701 -29.10 -20.60 -16.25
C MET A 701 -28.54 -22.02 -16.21
N TYR A 702 -29.30 -22.98 -16.70
CA TYR A 702 -28.93 -24.40 -16.70
C TYR A 702 -28.88 -25.00 -18.09
N PRO A 703 -27.93 -25.95 -18.36
CA PRO A 703 -27.90 -26.75 -19.60
C PRO A 703 -28.95 -27.87 -19.59
N GLU A 704 -29.04 -28.66 -20.68
CA GLU A 704 -30.14 -29.60 -20.95
C GLU A 704 -30.17 -30.82 -19.98
N ASP A 705 -29.02 -31.28 -19.52
CA ASP A 705 -28.87 -32.59 -18.87
C ASP A 705 -28.78 -32.51 -17.34
N ILE A 706 -29.40 -31.52 -16.69
CA ILE A 706 -29.27 -31.34 -15.23
C ILE A 706 -30.55 -31.79 -14.50
N THR A 707 -30.40 -32.59 -13.45
CA THR A 707 -31.43 -33.02 -12.55
C THR A 707 -31.61 -32.00 -11.39
N GLU A 708 -32.78 -32.03 -10.68
CA GLU A 708 -33.02 -31.03 -9.60
C GLU A 708 -32.02 -31.14 -8.43
N ASP A 709 -31.51 -32.34 -8.15
CA ASP A 709 -30.50 -32.58 -7.13
C ASP A 709 -29.11 -32.05 -7.49
N GLN A 710 -28.87 -31.72 -8.75
CA GLN A 710 -27.63 -31.14 -9.26
C GLN A 710 -27.71 -29.62 -9.37
N MET A 711 -28.92 -29.03 -9.17
CA MET A 711 -29.07 -27.58 -9.23
C MET A 711 -28.39 -26.88 -8.05
N LEU A 712 -27.87 -25.67 -8.30
CA LEU A 712 -27.28 -24.85 -7.27
C LEU A 712 -28.26 -24.56 -6.14
N THR A 713 -27.80 -24.69 -4.91
CA THR A 713 -28.57 -24.39 -3.72
C THR A 713 -27.94 -23.25 -2.91
N SER A 714 -28.78 -22.54 -2.18
CA SER A 714 -28.38 -21.43 -1.32
C SER A 714 -29.01 -21.56 0.06
N ARG A 715 -28.33 -21.05 1.08
CA ARG A 715 -28.92 -20.97 2.43
C ARG A 715 -29.67 -19.68 2.62
N VAL A 716 -30.89 -19.77 3.10
CA VAL A 716 -31.79 -18.63 3.37
C VAL A 716 -31.19 -17.78 4.51
N PRO A 717 -30.92 -16.47 4.31
CA PRO A 717 -30.45 -15.59 5.39
C PRO A 717 -31.56 -15.32 6.41
N ASN A 718 -31.17 -14.96 7.63
CA ASN A 718 -32.11 -14.42 8.61
C ASN A 718 -32.35 -12.95 8.31
N MET A 719 -33.53 -12.61 7.82
CA MET A 719 -33.91 -11.25 7.44
C MET A 719 -34.80 -10.54 8.48
N VAL A 720 -35.22 -11.23 9.53
CA VAL A 720 -36.02 -10.63 10.59
C VAL A 720 -35.23 -9.49 11.26
N GLY A 721 -35.83 -8.31 11.34
CA GLY A 721 -35.18 -7.10 11.85
C GLY A 721 -34.45 -6.24 10.79
N MET A 722 -34.42 -6.69 9.55
CA MET A 722 -33.82 -5.95 8.42
C MET A 722 -34.86 -5.02 7.77
N ASN A 723 -34.43 -3.91 7.20
CA ASN A 723 -35.25 -3.07 6.33
C ASN A 723 -35.41 -3.71 4.94
N ALA A 724 -36.23 -3.09 4.09
CA ALA A 724 -36.54 -3.60 2.75
C ALA A 724 -35.30 -3.86 1.90
N VAL A 725 -34.35 -2.92 1.90
CA VAL A 725 -33.15 -2.99 1.06
C VAL A 725 -32.17 -4.01 1.61
N GLU A 726 -31.99 -4.04 2.93
CA GLU A 726 -31.16 -5.05 3.58
C GLU A 726 -31.66 -6.47 3.29
N CYS A 727 -32.97 -6.68 3.23
CA CYS A 727 -33.55 -7.96 2.83
C CYS A 727 -33.22 -8.31 1.37
N ILE A 728 -33.34 -7.35 0.45
CA ILE A 728 -32.98 -7.55 -0.97
C ILE A 728 -31.51 -7.89 -1.11
N GLU A 729 -30.62 -7.15 -0.44
CA GLU A 729 -29.18 -7.37 -0.47
C GLU A 729 -28.76 -8.69 0.20
N ALA A 730 -29.38 -9.04 1.33
CA ALA A 730 -29.12 -10.30 2.02
C ALA A 730 -29.45 -11.51 1.13
N CYS A 731 -30.58 -11.47 0.41
CA CYS A 731 -30.93 -12.48 -0.57
C CYS A 731 -29.91 -12.51 -1.72
N ARG A 732 -29.58 -11.36 -2.29
CA ARG A 732 -28.66 -11.26 -3.43
C ARG A 732 -27.25 -11.82 -3.11
N LYS A 733 -26.70 -11.53 -1.93
CA LYS A 733 -25.38 -12.03 -1.49
C LYS A 733 -25.28 -13.57 -1.49
N VAL A 734 -26.39 -14.25 -1.38
CA VAL A 734 -26.46 -15.72 -1.37
C VAL A 734 -27.16 -16.28 -2.61
N ASN A 735 -27.22 -15.54 -3.70
CA ASN A 735 -27.84 -15.92 -4.97
C ASN A 735 -29.33 -16.24 -4.84
N LEU A 736 -30.06 -15.52 -4.00
CA LEU A 736 -31.52 -15.60 -3.86
C LEU A 736 -32.16 -14.29 -4.31
N ASN A 737 -33.46 -14.33 -4.57
CA ASN A 737 -34.27 -13.16 -4.86
C ASN A 737 -35.16 -12.82 -3.66
N CYS A 738 -35.50 -11.53 -3.50
CA CYS A 738 -36.39 -11.06 -2.46
C CYS A 738 -37.66 -10.52 -3.05
N LYS A 739 -38.79 -10.73 -2.36
CA LYS A 739 -40.08 -10.08 -2.62
C LYS A 739 -40.64 -9.50 -1.33
N ILE A 740 -40.91 -8.20 -1.35
CA ILE A 740 -41.41 -7.46 -0.19
C ILE A 740 -42.91 -7.46 -0.18
N LYS A 741 -43.51 -7.70 0.99
CA LYS A 741 -44.92 -7.51 1.30
C LYS A 741 -45.07 -6.61 2.53
N GLY A 742 -46.18 -5.86 2.60
CA GLY A 742 -46.47 -4.99 3.73
C GLY A 742 -45.93 -3.58 3.57
N ASP A 743 -45.61 -2.93 4.68
CA ASP A 743 -45.16 -1.54 4.69
C ASP A 743 -43.65 -1.45 4.38
N VAL A 744 -43.32 -0.90 3.23
CA VAL A 744 -41.95 -0.79 2.73
C VAL A 744 -41.06 0.11 3.59
N THR A 745 -41.65 0.97 4.42
CA THR A 745 -40.95 1.82 5.37
C THR A 745 -40.60 1.10 6.68
N GLY A 746 -41.14 -0.09 6.85
CA GLY A 746 -41.01 -0.92 8.05
C GLY A 746 -39.77 -1.82 8.03
N ILE A 747 -39.71 -2.68 9.02
CA ILE A 747 -38.70 -3.73 9.12
C ILE A 747 -39.35 -5.11 9.00
N CYS A 748 -38.57 -6.08 8.56
CA CYS A 748 -38.97 -7.45 8.36
C CYS A 748 -39.38 -8.11 9.69
N VAL A 749 -40.60 -8.53 9.80
CA VAL A 749 -41.17 -9.26 10.96
C VAL A 749 -41.29 -10.76 10.70
N SER A 750 -41.35 -11.18 9.42
CA SER A 750 -41.39 -12.59 9.05
C SER A 750 -40.91 -12.81 7.61
N GLN A 751 -40.45 -14.03 7.32
CA GLN A 751 -40.07 -14.51 6.00
C GLN A 751 -40.73 -15.86 5.70
N ASN A 752 -41.02 -16.15 4.42
CA ASN A 752 -41.73 -17.37 4.02
C ASN A 752 -40.90 -18.65 4.10
N GLN A 753 -39.59 -18.51 4.14
CA GLN A 753 -38.63 -19.62 4.29
C GLN A 753 -37.89 -19.45 5.61
N ASN A 754 -37.62 -20.53 6.32
CA ASN A 754 -36.87 -20.49 7.59
C ASN A 754 -35.41 -20.07 7.35
N ALA A 755 -34.90 -19.21 8.22
CA ALA A 755 -33.48 -18.86 8.20
C ALA A 755 -32.61 -20.12 8.34
N GLY A 756 -31.56 -20.23 7.53
CA GLY A 756 -30.65 -21.38 7.48
C GLY A 756 -31.14 -22.58 6.67
N SER A 757 -32.43 -22.60 6.20
CA SER A 757 -32.90 -23.64 5.29
C SER A 757 -32.20 -23.56 3.93
N THR A 758 -32.06 -24.72 3.28
CA THR A 758 -31.46 -24.80 1.92
C THR A 758 -32.60 -24.79 0.91
N VAL A 759 -32.50 -23.88 -0.08
CA VAL A 759 -33.43 -23.73 -1.22
C VAL A 759 -32.64 -23.68 -2.51
N LEU A 760 -33.29 -23.77 -3.67
CA LEU A 760 -32.60 -23.57 -4.95
C LEU A 760 -32.09 -22.13 -5.08
N SER A 761 -30.89 -21.96 -5.60
CA SER A 761 -30.36 -20.64 -5.95
C SER A 761 -31.27 -19.98 -6.99
N GLY A 762 -31.55 -18.69 -6.82
CA GLY A 762 -32.54 -17.99 -7.61
C GLY A 762 -33.98 -17.98 -7.00
N GLU A 763 -34.24 -18.78 -5.96
CA GLU A 763 -35.54 -18.80 -5.27
C GLU A 763 -35.94 -17.40 -4.78
N VAL A 764 -37.27 -17.12 -4.81
CA VAL A 764 -37.82 -15.84 -4.39
C VAL A 764 -38.31 -15.94 -2.94
N ILE A 765 -37.56 -15.34 -2.04
CA ILE A 765 -37.90 -15.30 -0.62
C ILE A 765 -38.84 -14.12 -0.38
N THR A 766 -40.04 -14.38 0.09
CA THR A 766 -41.02 -13.34 0.44
C THR A 766 -40.85 -12.93 1.90
N VAL A 767 -40.60 -11.64 2.14
CA VAL A 767 -40.47 -11.03 3.47
C VAL A 767 -41.70 -10.15 3.73
N THR A 768 -42.18 -10.12 4.98
CA THR A 768 -43.25 -9.23 5.41
C THR A 768 -42.68 -8.14 6.28
N LEU A 769 -42.85 -6.87 5.86
CA LEU A 769 -42.43 -5.70 6.59
C LEU A 769 -43.61 -5.03 7.29
N ASP A 770 -43.35 -4.48 8.48
CA ASP A 770 -44.34 -3.74 9.29
C ASP A 770 -43.69 -2.42 9.78
N ALA A 771 -44.36 -1.30 9.64
CA ALA A 771 -43.90 0.02 10.13
C ALA A 771 -43.61 0.00 11.65
N ASN A 772 -44.33 -0.79 12.41
CA ASN A 772 -44.09 -0.96 13.86
C ASN A 772 -43.27 -2.21 14.18
N GLY A 773 -42.62 -2.81 13.18
CA GLY A 773 -41.94 -4.07 13.30
C GLY A 773 -40.83 -4.08 14.38
N ALA A 774 -40.12 -2.97 14.61
CA ALA A 774 -39.11 -2.88 15.64
C ALA A 774 -39.69 -3.16 17.05
N SER A 775 -40.84 -2.59 17.37
CA SER A 775 -41.55 -2.87 18.64
C SER A 775 -42.16 -4.27 18.66
N THR A 776 -42.64 -4.76 17.52
CA THR A 776 -43.27 -6.09 17.37
C THR A 776 -42.24 -7.21 17.66
N ILE A 777 -40.99 -7.06 17.26
CA ILE A 777 -39.91 -8.06 17.47
C ILE A 777 -38.95 -7.68 18.60
N GLY A 778 -39.25 -6.59 19.34
CA GLY A 778 -38.49 -6.20 20.54
C GLY A 778 -37.06 -5.70 20.32
N ILE A 779 -36.76 -5.15 19.15
CA ILE A 779 -35.47 -4.54 18.84
C ILE A 779 -35.53 -3.02 18.90
N ASN A 780 -34.46 -2.40 19.44
CA ASN A 780 -34.33 -0.94 19.48
C ASN A 780 -33.63 -0.44 18.20
N ARG A 781 -34.39 -0.38 17.10
CA ARG A 781 -33.92 0.10 15.80
C ARG A 781 -34.80 1.22 15.29
N LYS A 782 -34.20 2.33 14.86
CA LYS A 782 -34.95 3.38 14.15
C LYS A 782 -35.35 2.87 12.78
N THR A 783 -36.64 3.00 12.43
CA THR A 783 -37.16 2.72 11.08
C THR A 783 -36.50 3.71 10.10
N PRO A 784 -35.99 3.25 8.94
CA PRO A 784 -35.48 4.14 7.93
C PRO A 784 -36.57 5.12 7.48
N THR A 785 -36.27 6.40 7.54
CA THR A 785 -37.24 7.42 7.07
C THR A 785 -37.13 7.51 5.55
N LEU A 786 -38.16 7.17 4.82
CA LEU A 786 -38.31 7.53 3.41
C LEU A 786 -38.40 9.05 3.32
N VAL A 787 -37.53 9.69 2.57
CA VAL A 787 -37.59 11.12 2.28
C VAL A 787 -38.72 11.32 1.25
N PRO A 788 -39.80 12.05 1.57
CA PRO A 788 -40.89 12.31 0.63
C PRO A 788 -40.32 13.01 -0.62
N LYS A 789 -40.91 12.65 -1.78
CA LYS A 789 -40.60 13.32 -3.06
C LYS A 789 -40.75 14.83 -2.88
N LYS A 790 -39.68 15.62 -3.15
CA LYS A 790 -39.80 17.08 -3.24
C LYS A 790 -40.89 17.38 -4.27
N LYS A 791 -42.06 17.91 -3.84
CA LYS A 791 -43.07 18.45 -4.75
C LYS A 791 -42.33 19.51 -5.58
N THR A 792 -42.18 19.23 -6.88
CA THR A 792 -41.88 20.29 -7.85
C THR A 792 -43.02 21.29 -7.67
N GLU A 793 -42.70 22.47 -7.14
CA GLU A 793 -43.63 23.61 -7.24
C GLU A 793 -43.84 23.83 -8.73
N ASP A 794 -45.01 23.43 -9.19
CA ASP A 794 -45.52 23.74 -10.51
C ASP A 794 -45.74 25.23 -10.50
N THR A 795 -44.72 26.02 -10.88
CA THR A 795 -44.88 27.42 -11.19
C THR A 795 -45.60 27.49 -12.51
N GLY A 796 -46.91 27.32 -12.42
CA GLY A 796 -47.84 27.63 -13.48
C GLY A 796 -47.67 29.10 -13.85
N VAL A 797 -46.91 29.32 -14.91
CA VAL A 797 -46.97 30.57 -15.69
C VAL A 797 -48.00 30.28 -16.78
N GLY A 798 -49.21 30.77 -16.53
CA GLY A 798 -50.23 30.93 -17.55
C GLY A 798 -49.89 32.10 -18.50
#